data_30ef43c74efd03f4f7edb0375c399ac5
#
_entry.id   30ef43c74efd03f4f7edb0375c399ac5
#
_cell.length_a   1.000
_cell.length_b   1.000
_cell.length_c   1.000
_cell.angle_alpha   90.00
_cell.angle_beta   90.00
_cell.angle_gamma   90.00
#
_symmetry.space_group_name_H-M   'P 1'
#
loop_
_entity.id
_entity.type
_entity.pdbx_description
1 polymer ?
#
loop_
_entity_poly.entity_id
_entity_poly.type
_entity_poly.pdbx_seq_one_letter_code
_entity_poly.pdbx_strand_id
1 'polypeptide(L)'
;MERSLAVIIPVFCSTTTVRQLVTDLKEVFGPSCRLHIFLIDDGNEASVRKYLTENCLLEQVTLITLKKNYGQQNAVFCGLEKAAGYDYVATMDDDLKHPAQELYRLWEKIQEGYDLVYGVPELDGKTKVKYSAGSRIRDILFSCGLKCPAGMRVSSFRIMTKEVAKDVVTGHCGDFFYFSAAALKKKRKVANVTYLPQKEQRSSGYTLKKRIRLFLGIVWNYSLPFGRKNTQPLYEIDEIYPRLMVLGGSQCQLHALQRAKAQGMYTVLADYTKCPAGAAYADIHEPVSTFDADACLAAAKKHWVQGIMTMGTDQPVYTAALVSEALSLPSCLTAAQALLVTNKKYMKIRLAETGIPTVPWMLINKDTTEEEVKKLRPPYVIKPLDSQGQRGIFKLDTAAEVLAHLEQTLEFSRCEEALLEEFYENDEMTVSGYISKGKLIILSVVDRLVYPDPVHIGVCIGHRYPSVHIGEYETIRTISEDVVRVMGLQEGPFYLQLLKGKNGIVVNELACRIGGAFEDVTIPWLTGFDLLDAVMKNALGHPVDVSGYENFRCDQTEKEVAVQLMFCEPGEIATLTEREELLKLPFVMDCGYNFREGSVIPSLENATARFGHAVITGTKETIAENIDLFYEKLSVKNTEGKEMILRLYPEKKERYIV
;
A
#
# COMPACT_ATOMS: atom_id res chain seq x y z
N MET A 1 -0.64 17.54 -7.50
CA MET A 1 -1.20 16.20 -7.22
C MET A 1 -2.15 15.83 -8.34
N GLU A 2 -2.02 14.63 -8.85
CA GLU A 2 -2.91 14.08 -9.87
C GLU A 2 -4.31 13.87 -9.25
N ARG A 3 -5.37 14.29 -9.95
CA ARG A 3 -6.75 14.18 -9.46
C ARG A 3 -7.22 12.73 -9.54
N SER A 4 -7.99 12.28 -8.55
CA SER A 4 -8.55 10.93 -8.48
C SER A 4 -10.04 10.90 -8.80
N LEU A 5 -10.45 9.90 -9.58
CA LEU A 5 -11.84 9.66 -9.98
C LEU A 5 -12.27 8.24 -9.60
N ALA A 6 -13.35 8.11 -8.83
CA ALA A 6 -14.04 6.85 -8.63
C ALA A 6 -15.28 6.77 -9.52
N VAL A 7 -15.47 5.67 -10.25
CA VAL A 7 -16.68 5.40 -11.04
C VAL A 7 -17.43 4.23 -10.42
N ILE A 8 -18.68 4.46 -10.02
CA ILE A 8 -19.56 3.47 -9.41
C ILE A 8 -20.53 2.94 -10.46
N ILE A 9 -20.54 1.62 -10.68
CA ILE A 9 -21.38 0.93 -11.65
C ILE A 9 -22.18 -0.15 -10.94
N PRO A 10 -23.46 0.09 -10.62
CA PRO A 10 -24.37 -0.98 -10.18
C PRO A 10 -24.58 -1.99 -11.31
N VAL A 11 -24.38 -3.27 -11.02
CA VAL A 11 -24.48 -4.35 -12.00
C VAL A 11 -25.64 -5.27 -11.63
N PHE A 12 -26.58 -5.44 -12.57
CA PHE A 12 -27.66 -6.40 -12.43
C PHE A 12 -27.99 -7.07 -13.76
N CYS A 13 -27.79 -8.40 -13.83
CA CYS A 13 -27.97 -9.25 -15.02
C CYS A 13 -27.14 -8.81 -16.24
N SER A 14 -26.01 -8.13 -16.05
CA SER A 14 -25.11 -7.69 -17.12
C SER A 14 -23.78 -8.45 -17.05
N THR A 15 -23.19 -8.73 -18.20
CA THR A 15 -21.91 -9.45 -18.32
C THR A 15 -21.00 -8.76 -19.32
N THR A 16 -21.14 -9.03 -20.62
CA THR A 16 -20.27 -8.51 -21.67
C THR A 16 -20.24 -6.97 -21.77
N THR A 17 -21.38 -6.32 -21.49
CA THR A 17 -21.48 -4.83 -21.49
C THR A 17 -20.62 -4.22 -20.37
N VAL A 18 -20.57 -4.85 -19.20
CA VAL A 18 -19.75 -4.38 -18.06
C VAL A 18 -18.27 -4.44 -18.41
N ARG A 19 -17.80 -5.56 -18.99
CA ARG A 19 -16.39 -5.69 -19.41
C ARG A 19 -16.01 -4.61 -20.42
N GLN A 20 -16.85 -4.38 -21.44
CA GLN A 20 -16.61 -3.35 -22.45
C GLN A 20 -16.53 -1.97 -21.79
N LEU A 21 -17.50 -1.66 -20.91
CA LEU A 21 -17.55 -0.38 -20.21
C LEU A 21 -16.30 -0.12 -19.35
N VAL A 22 -15.82 -1.15 -18.63
CA VAL A 22 -14.59 -1.06 -17.83
C VAL A 22 -13.39 -0.75 -18.74
N THR A 23 -13.28 -1.43 -19.89
CA THR A 23 -12.20 -1.19 -20.86
C THR A 23 -12.27 0.23 -21.42
N ASP A 24 -13.45 0.68 -21.88
CA ASP A 24 -13.65 2.02 -22.44
C ASP A 24 -13.29 3.12 -21.41
N LEU A 25 -13.69 2.94 -20.15
CA LEU A 25 -13.34 3.88 -19.07
C LEU A 25 -11.84 3.98 -18.85
N LYS A 26 -11.12 2.84 -18.86
CA LYS A 26 -9.67 2.82 -18.70
C LYS A 26 -8.96 3.50 -19.87
N GLU A 27 -9.42 3.29 -21.09
CA GLU A 27 -8.87 3.94 -22.28
C GLU A 27 -9.06 5.46 -22.25
N VAL A 28 -10.24 5.93 -21.83
CA VAL A 28 -10.60 7.35 -21.83
C VAL A 28 -9.95 8.12 -20.69
N PHE A 29 -9.88 7.53 -19.48
CA PHE A 29 -9.44 8.24 -18.26
C PHE A 29 -8.02 7.92 -17.84
N GLY A 30 -7.46 6.75 -18.24
CA GLY A 30 -6.13 6.32 -17.81
C GLY A 30 -5.03 7.38 -18.00
N PRO A 31 -5.01 8.15 -19.11
CA PRO A 31 -4.03 9.23 -19.30
C PRO A 31 -4.32 10.52 -18.51
N SER A 32 -5.52 10.69 -17.96
CA SER A 32 -6.02 11.99 -17.50
C SER A 32 -6.14 12.11 -15.97
N CYS A 33 -6.27 10.99 -15.26
CA CYS A 33 -6.44 10.97 -13.81
C CYS A 33 -6.23 9.58 -13.24
N ARG A 34 -6.05 9.49 -11.92
CA ARG A 34 -6.05 8.21 -11.20
C ARG A 34 -7.48 7.67 -11.11
N LEU A 35 -7.84 6.79 -12.08
CA LEU A 35 -9.15 6.14 -12.16
C LEU A 35 -9.25 4.95 -11.20
N HIS A 36 -10.41 4.76 -10.56
CA HIS A 36 -10.83 3.51 -9.92
C HIS A 36 -12.29 3.21 -10.21
N ILE A 37 -12.63 1.95 -10.45
CA ILE A 37 -13.97 1.51 -10.81
C ILE A 37 -14.52 0.58 -9.73
N PHE A 38 -15.65 0.92 -9.15
CA PHE A 38 -16.40 0.09 -8.21
C PHE A 38 -17.57 -0.56 -8.94
N LEU A 39 -17.49 -1.86 -9.20
CA LEU A 39 -18.59 -2.68 -9.71
C LEU A 39 -19.39 -3.19 -8.50
N ILE A 40 -20.68 -2.85 -8.43
CA ILE A 40 -21.54 -3.29 -7.34
C ILE A 40 -22.52 -4.33 -7.87
N ASP A 41 -22.22 -5.60 -7.64
CA ASP A 41 -23.09 -6.73 -7.97
C ASP A 41 -24.31 -6.71 -7.04
N ASP A 42 -25.47 -6.29 -7.55
CA ASP A 42 -26.72 -6.15 -6.79
C ASP A 42 -27.46 -7.48 -6.67
N GLY A 43 -26.77 -8.51 -6.16
CA GLY A 43 -27.34 -9.82 -5.85
C GLY A 43 -27.66 -10.64 -7.11
N ASN A 44 -26.73 -10.70 -8.02
CA ASN A 44 -26.84 -11.52 -9.23
C ASN A 44 -26.74 -13.04 -8.94
N GLU A 45 -27.15 -13.84 -9.91
CA GLU A 45 -26.95 -15.29 -9.89
C GLU A 45 -25.46 -15.65 -9.96
N ALA A 46 -25.10 -16.85 -9.48
CA ALA A 46 -23.72 -17.30 -9.40
C ALA A 46 -22.97 -17.27 -10.74
N SER A 47 -23.66 -17.49 -11.86
CA SER A 47 -23.10 -17.44 -13.22
C SER A 47 -22.64 -16.04 -13.62
N VAL A 48 -23.42 -14.99 -13.27
CA VAL A 48 -23.05 -13.59 -13.53
C VAL A 48 -21.91 -13.18 -12.61
N ARG A 49 -22.01 -13.51 -11.33
CA ARG A 49 -20.94 -13.23 -10.34
C ARG A 49 -19.61 -13.86 -10.78
N LYS A 50 -19.63 -15.13 -11.17
CA LYS A 50 -18.45 -15.81 -11.72
C LYS A 50 -17.87 -15.07 -12.93
N TYR A 51 -18.73 -14.68 -13.88
CA TYR A 51 -18.28 -13.93 -15.05
C TYR A 51 -17.60 -12.61 -14.66
N LEU A 52 -18.19 -11.85 -13.73
CA LEU A 52 -17.62 -10.58 -13.27
C LEU A 52 -16.25 -10.76 -12.60
N THR A 53 -16.11 -11.79 -11.76
CA THR A 53 -14.85 -12.11 -11.08
C THR A 53 -13.76 -12.53 -12.06
N GLU A 54 -14.09 -13.34 -13.07
CA GLU A 54 -13.11 -13.86 -14.03
C GLU A 54 -12.75 -12.86 -15.15
N ASN A 55 -13.66 -11.95 -15.51
CA ASN A 55 -13.51 -11.14 -16.73
C ASN A 55 -13.48 -9.62 -16.49
N CYS A 56 -13.96 -9.14 -15.34
CA CYS A 56 -14.06 -7.70 -15.06
C CYS A 56 -13.15 -7.25 -13.93
N LEU A 57 -12.52 -8.17 -13.20
CA LEU A 57 -11.59 -7.87 -12.12
C LEU A 57 -10.21 -7.51 -12.70
N LEU A 58 -10.14 -6.34 -13.32
CA LEU A 58 -8.92 -5.78 -13.89
C LEU A 58 -8.24 -4.85 -12.87
N GLU A 59 -7.02 -4.43 -13.17
CA GLU A 59 -6.35 -3.38 -12.39
C GLU A 59 -7.29 -2.19 -12.15
N GLN A 60 -7.26 -1.65 -10.94
CA GLN A 60 -8.11 -0.51 -10.51
C GLN A 60 -9.62 -0.81 -10.52
N VAL A 61 -10.00 -2.07 -10.48
CA VAL A 61 -11.40 -2.49 -10.36
C VAL A 61 -11.63 -3.21 -9.05
N THR A 62 -12.60 -2.76 -8.26
CA THR A 62 -13.12 -3.46 -7.09
C THR A 62 -14.52 -3.97 -7.39
N LEU A 63 -14.74 -5.26 -7.22
CA LEU A 63 -16.07 -5.89 -7.29
C LEU A 63 -16.59 -6.11 -5.88
N ILE A 64 -17.75 -5.54 -5.58
CA ILE A 64 -18.47 -5.73 -4.32
C ILE A 64 -19.77 -6.47 -4.62
N THR A 65 -19.95 -7.62 -4.01
CA THR A 65 -21.16 -8.41 -4.16
C THR A 65 -22.09 -8.19 -2.97
N LEU A 66 -23.36 -7.93 -3.25
CA LEU A 66 -24.39 -7.79 -2.22
C LEU A 66 -25.12 -9.13 -2.00
N LYS A 67 -25.58 -9.40 -0.77
CA LYS A 67 -26.23 -10.67 -0.41
C LYS A 67 -27.48 -10.99 -1.20
N LYS A 68 -28.18 -9.95 -1.68
CA LYS A 68 -29.38 -10.05 -2.52
C LYS A 68 -29.58 -8.77 -3.33
N ASN A 69 -30.58 -8.74 -4.20
CA ASN A 69 -30.93 -7.52 -4.90
C ASN A 69 -31.57 -6.50 -3.93
N TYR A 70 -30.83 -5.42 -3.66
CA TYR A 70 -31.28 -4.27 -2.85
C TYR A 70 -31.76 -3.10 -3.70
N GLY A 71 -31.54 -3.17 -5.02
CA GLY A 71 -31.91 -2.15 -6.00
C GLY A 71 -30.83 -1.10 -6.24
N GLN A 72 -30.83 -0.56 -7.44
CA GLN A 72 -29.80 0.35 -7.97
C GLN A 72 -29.37 1.47 -7.01
N GLN A 73 -30.33 2.10 -6.30
CA GLN A 73 -30.01 3.23 -5.40
C GLN A 73 -29.19 2.79 -4.19
N ASN A 74 -29.50 1.62 -3.62
CA ASN A 74 -28.75 1.07 -2.48
C ASN A 74 -27.38 0.54 -2.92
N ALA A 75 -27.27 -0.03 -4.12
CA ALA A 75 -25.99 -0.40 -4.72
C ALA A 75 -25.10 0.85 -4.96
N VAL A 76 -25.68 1.95 -5.46
CA VAL A 76 -24.96 3.23 -5.59
C VAL A 76 -24.50 3.73 -4.22
N PHE A 77 -25.33 3.63 -3.18
CA PHE A 77 -24.95 4.06 -1.83
C PHE A 77 -23.76 3.26 -1.30
N CYS A 78 -23.77 1.95 -1.48
CA CYS A 78 -22.63 1.08 -1.17
C CYS A 78 -21.34 1.58 -1.84
N GLY A 79 -21.38 1.86 -3.13
CA GLY A 79 -20.25 2.40 -3.86
C GLY A 79 -19.79 3.77 -3.36
N LEU A 80 -20.72 4.66 -2.98
CA LEU A 80 -20.38 5.98 -2.43
C LEU A 80 -19.61 5.89 -1.10
N GLU A 81 -19.96 4.97 -0.22
CA GLU A 81 -19.25 4.74 1.04
C GLU A 81 -17.80 4.30 0.79
N LYS A 82 -17.58 3.46 -0.23
CA LYS A 82 -16.23 3.00 -0.62
C LYS A 82 -15.42 4.06 -1.36
N ALA A 83 -16.09 4.96 -2.09
CA ALA A 83 -15.47 6.03 -2.87
C ALA A 83 -15.13 7.31 -2.06
N ALA A 84 -15.29 7.32 -0.73
CA ALA A 84 -15.15 8.52 0.12
C ALA A 84 -13.74 9.16 0.09
N GLY A 85 -12.71 8.42 -0.34
CA GLY A 85 -11.33 8.89 -0.44
C GLY A 85 -10.98 9.64 -1.72
N TYR A 86 -11.80 9.55 -2.77
CA TYR A 86 -11.52 10.09 -4.10
C TYR A 86 -11.97 11.55 -4.24
N ASP A 87 -11.24 12.34 -5.05
CA ASP A 87 -11.54 13.77 -5.25
C ASP A 87 -12.86 13.97 -5.98
N TYR A 88 -13.16 13.07 -6.93
CA TYR A 88 -14.40 13.05 -7.68
C TYR A 88 -15.01 11.65 -7.69
N VAL A 89 -16.33 11.60 -7.69
CA VAL A 89 -17.09 10.34 -7.76
C VAL A 89 -18.13 10.44 -8.88
N ALA A 90 -18.15 9.45 -9.77
CA ALA A 90 -19.14 9.33 -10.82
C ALA A 90 -20.03 8.10 -10.62
N THR A 91 -21.26 8.16 -11.13
CA THR A 91 -22.14 6.99 -11.21
C THR A 91 -22.69 6.84 -12.63
N MET A 92 -22.74 5.61 -13.12
CA MET A 92 -23.30 5.28 -14.42
C MET A 92 -23.92 3.88 -14.45
N ASP A 93 -24.78 3.61 -15.42
CA ASP A 93 -25.46 2.32 -15.56
C ASP A 93 -24.56 1.33 -16.35
N ASP A 94 -24.84 0.02 -16.22
CA ASP A 94 -24.06 -1.10 -16.77
C ASP A 94 -24.41 -1.48 -18.22
N ASP A 95 -25.24 -0.70 -18.92
CA ASP A 95 -25.89 -1.05 -20.19
C ASP A 95 -25.35 -0.31 -21.43
N LEU A 96 -24.20 0.37 -21.32
CA LEU A 96 -23.54 1.16 -22.38
C LEU A 96 -24.36 2.35 -22.93
N LYS A 97 -25.51 2.70 -22.34
CA LYS A 97 -26.24 3.91 -22.71
C LYS A 97 -25.47 5.19 -22.38
N HIS A 98 -24.55 5.08 -21.46
CA HIS A 98 -23.68 6.14 -21.01
C HIS A 98 -22.24 5.86 -21.49
N PRO A 99 -21.82 6.35 -22.68
CA PRO A 99 -20.46 6.14 -23.18
C PRO A 99 -19.39 6.77 -22.26
N ALA A 100 -18.23 6.15 -22.16
CA ALA A 100 -17.11 6.67 -21.36
C ALA A 100 -16.68 8.08 -21.79
N GLN A 101 -16.74 8.38 -23.10
CA GLN A 101 -16.44 9.70 -23.67
C GLN A 101 -17.39 10.78 -23.15
N GLU A 102 -18.66 10.43 -22.92
CA GLU A 102 -19.62 11.39 -22.36
C GLU A 102 -19.38 11.62 -20.87
N LEU A 103 -18.88 10.61 -20.14
CA LEU A 103 -18.42 10.82 -18.76
C LEU A 103 -17.22 11.78 -18.72
N TYR A 104 -16.34 11.71 -19.70
CA TYR A 104 -15.20 12.63 -19.80
C TYR A 104 -15.68 14.09 -19.98
N ARG A 105 -16.75 14.33 -20.75
CA ARG A 105 -17.36 15.67 -20.87
C ARG A 105 -17.96 16.17 -19.55
N LEU A 106 -18.51 15.24 -18.73
CA LEU A 106 -18.96 15.59 -17.37
C LEU A 106 -17.76 15.92 -16.47
N TRP A 107 -16.64 15.17 -16.61
CA TRP A 107 -15.38 15.40 -15.93
C TRP A 107 -14.79 16.77 -16.24
N GLU A 108 -14.79 17.20 -17.50
CA GLU A 108 -14.36 18.54 -17.86
C GLU A 108 -15.28 19.60 -17.26
N LYS A 109 -16.59 19.37 -17.32
CA LYS A 109 -17.58 20.32 -16.81
C LYS A 109 -17.49 20.53 -15.29
N ILE A 110 -17.28 19.49 -14.50
CA ILE A 110 -17.20 19.65 -13.04
C ILE A 110 -15.95 20.47 -12.63
N GLN A 111 -14.88 20.43 -13.40
CA GLN A 111 -13.68 21.20 -13.15
C GLN A 111 -13.85 22.71 -13.32
N GLU A 112 -14.96 23.17 -13.92
CA GLU A 112 -15.34 24.59 -13.96
C GLU A 112 -15.86 25.11 -12.62
N GLY A 113 -15.82 24.29 -11.53
CA GLY A 113 -16.21 24.66 -10.18
C GLY A 113 -17.69 24.36 -9.86
N TYR A 114 -18.27 23.35 -10.51
CA TYR A 114 -19.54 22.76 -10.14
C TYR A 114 -19.36 21.70 -9.06
N ASP A 115 -20.36 21.57 -8.18
CA ASP A 115 -20.38 20.53 -7.14
C ASP A 115 -20.91 19.20 -7.67
N LEU A 116 -21.86 19.27 -8.64
CA LEU A 116 -22.55 18.11 -9.19
C LEU A 116 -22.96 18.38 -10.65
N VAL A 117 -22.63 17.45 -11.53
CA VAL A 117 -22.97 17.53 -12.97
C VAL A 117 -23.75 16.28 -13.37
N TYR A 118 -24.92 16.48 -13.98
CA TYR A 118 -25.75 15.41 -14.53
C TYR A 118 -25.60 15.32 -16.05
N GLY A 119 -25.33 14.12 -16.56
CA GLY A 119 -25.49 13.79 -17.97
C GLY A 119 -26.95 13.53 -18.29
N VAL A 120 -27.51 14.23 -19.25
CA VAL A 120 -28.93 14.10 -19.65
C VAL A 120 -29.03 13.83 -21.14
N PRO A 121 -29.85 12.85 -21.57
CA PRO A 121 -29.98 12.55 -22.98
C PRO A 121 -30.63 13.68 -23.72
N GLU A 122 -30.17 13.93 -24.95
CA GLU A 122 -30.87 14.84 -25.89
C GLU A 122 -32.22 14.25 -26.28
N LEU A 123 -33.26 15.08 -26.31
CA LEU A 123 -34.63 14.64 -26.57
C LEU A 123 -34.99 14.90 -28.03
N ASP A 124 -35.16 13.84 -28.80
CA ASP A 124 -35.82 13.92 -30.12
C ASP A 124 -37.22 14.49 -30.04
N GLY A 125 -37.65 15.21 -31.07
CA GLY A 125 -38.98 15.84 -31.11
C GLY A 125 -40.16 14.91 -30.83
N LYS A 126 -40.09 13.62 -31.18
CA LYS A 126 -41.08 12.57 -30.84
C LYS A 126 -41.05 12.13 -29.38
N THR A 127 -39.89 12.20 -28.73
CA THR A 127 -39.70 11.83 -27.31
C THR A 127 -40.15 12.96 -26.39
N LYS A 128 -40.13 14.23 -26.84
CA LYS A 128 -40.65 15.38 -26.09
C LYS A 128 -42.11 15.23 -25.73
N VAL A 129 -42.92 14.57 -26.55
CA VAL A 129 -44.37 14.37 -26.34
C VAL A 129 -44.66 13.28 -25.30
N LYS A 130 -43.79 12.24 -25.19
CA LYS A 130 -43.92 11.17 -24.19
C LYS A 130 -43.40 11.53 -22.78
N TYR A 131 -42.62 12.58 -22.65
CA TYR A 131 -42.20 13.15 -21.35
C TYR A 131 -43.29 14.05 -20.77
N SER A 132 -44.52 13.52 -20.66
CA SER A 132 -45.69 14.31 -20.23
C SER A 132 -45.87 14.42 -18.70
N ALA A 133 -47.00 14.41 -18.12
CA ALA A 133 -47.38 14.76 -16.75
C ALA A 133 -46.45 14.25 -15.60
N GLY A 134 -45.98 13.00 -15.63
CA GLY A 134 -45.19 12.42 -14.53
C GLY A 134 -43.76 13.00 -14.36
N SER A 135 -43.11 13.44 -15.44
CA SER A 135 -41.81 14.11 -15.35
C SER A 135 -41.96 15.55 -14.86
N ARG A 136 -43.01 16.25 -15.26
CA ARG A 136 -43.32 17.61 -14.76
C ARG A 136 -43.63 17.61 -13.26
N ILE A 137 -44.38 16.62 -12.75
CA ILE A 137 -44.67 16.49 -11.32
C ILE A 137 -43.37 16.21 -10.55
N ARG A 138 -42.49 15.32 -11.04
CA ARG A 138 -41.17 15.09 -10.46
C ARG A 138 -40.34 16.38 -10.44
N ASP A 139 -40.25 17.09 -11.56
CA ASP A 139 -39.44 18.30 -11.71
C ASP A 139 -39.96 19.45 -10.82
N ILE A 140 -41.28 19.55 -10.63
CA ILE A 140 -41.92 20.48 -9.66
C ILE A 140 -41.53 20.10 -8.22
N LEU A 141 -41.54 18.79 -7.85
CA LEU A 141 -41.15 18.35 -6.51
C LEU A 141 -39.67 18.63 -6.22
N PHE A 142 -38.81 18.39 -7.21
CA PHE A 142 -37.39 18.69 -7.06
C PHE A 142 -37.09 20.20 -6.98
N SER A 143 -37.88 21.02 -7.68
CA SER A 143 -37.73 22.48 -7.62
C SER A 143 -38.39 23.12 -6.38
N CYS A 144 -39.54 22.62 -5.93
CA CYS A 144 -40.27 23.19 -4.78
C CYS A 144 -39.91 22.55 -3.44
N GLY A 145 -39.60 21.25 -3.41
CA GLY A 145 -39.32 20.51 -2.17
C GLY A 145 -37.85 20.30 -1.88
N LEU A 146 -37.00 20.40 -2.89
CA LEU A 146 -35.55 20.25 -2.81
C LEU A 146 -34.90 21.46 -3.49
N LYS A 147 -33.71 21.86 -3.05
CA LYS A 147 -33.03 23.07 -3.56
C LYS A 147 -32.45 22.90 -4.98
N CYS A 148 -33.23 22.28 -5.88
CA CYS A 148 -32.85 22.05 -7.27
C CYS A 148 -33.13 23.34 -8.08
N PRO A 149 -32.14 23.86 -8.84
CA PRO A 149 -32.37 25.01 -9.72
C PRO A 149 -33.45 24.71 -10.78
N ALA A 150 -34.25 25.71 -11.13
CA ALA A 150 -35.30 25.57 -12.15
C ALA A 150 -34.68 25.16 -13.50
N GLY A 151 -35.33 24.21 -14.20
CA GLY A 151 -34.89 23.71 -15.49
C GLY A 151 -33.82 22.61 -15.43
N MET A 152 -33.32 22.26 -14.24
CA MET A 152 -32.35 21.16 -14.07
C MET A 152 -33.03 19.79 -14.18
N ARG A 153 -32.37 18.89 -14.90
CA ARG A 153 -32.79 17.48 -15.04
C ARG A 153 -31.84 16.59 -14.25
N VAL A 154 -32.39 15.67 -13.47
CA VAL A 154 -31.60 14.70 -12.68
C VAL A 154 -31.50 13.36 -13.42
N SER A 155 -30.33 12.69 -13.28
CA SER A 155 -30.01 11.42 -13.96
C SER A 155 -29.25 10.48 -13.04
N SER A 156 -29.22 9.16 -13.35
CA SER A 156 -28.28 8.20 -12.77
C SER A 156 -26.86 8.43 -13.27
N PHE A 157 -26.71 9.00 -14.46
CA PHE A 157 -25.44 9.37 -15.06
C PHE A 157 -25.01 10.75 -14.56
N ARG A 158 -23.95 10.78 -13.72
CA ARG A 158 -23.53 12.01 -13.04
C ARG A 158 -22.11 11.89 -12.51
N ILE A 159 -21.50 13.05 -12.24
CA ILE A 159 -20.25 13.20 -11.52
C ILE A 159 -20.40 14.25 -10.42
N MET A 160 -19.71 14.07 -9.31
CA MET A 160 -19.77 14.93 -8.12
C MET A 160 -18.40 15.09 -7.48
N THR A 161 -18.25 16.15 -6.69
CA THR A 161 -17.05 16.35 -5.85
C THR A 161 -17.10 15.44 -4.62
N LYS A 162 -15.92 15.25 -3.99
CA LYS A 162 -15.76 14.50 -2.74
C LYS A 162 -16.71 14.98 -1.64
N GLU A 163 -16.89 16.30 -1.52
CA GLU A 163 -17.75 16.92 -0.51
C GLU A 163 -19.22 16.52 -0.71
N VAL A 164 -19.69 16.46 -1.97
CA VAL A 164 -21.04 16.00 -2.25
C VAL A 164 -21.22 14.54 -1.88
N ALA A 165 -20.30 13.68 -2.28
CA ALA A 165 -20.35 12.24 -1.96
C ALA A 165 -20.33 12.02 -0.44
N LYS A 166 -19.42 12.68 0.28
CA LYS A 166 -19.31 12.63 1.74
C LYS A 166 -20.59 13.11 2.43
N ASP A 167 -21.14 14.25 2.02
CA ASP A 167 -22.37 14.81 2.59
C ASP A 167 -23.58 13.89 2.39
N VAL A 168 -23.66 13.21 1.24
CA VAL A 168 -24.74 12.27 0.94
C VAL A 168 -24.67 11.05 1.84
N VAL A 169 -23.46 10.51 2.05
CA VAL A 169 -23.23 9.34 2.91
C VAL A 169 -23.45 9.69 4.38
N THR A 170 -22.78 10.73 4.90
CA THR A 170 -22.86 11.11 6.33
C THR A 170 -24.21 11.70 6.73
N GLY A 171 -24.92 12.33 5.80
CA GLY A 171 -26.23 12.92 6.02
C GLY A 171 -27.40 11.95 5.85
N HIS A 172 -27.12 10.68 5.51
CA HIS A 172 -28.16 9.67 5.35
C HIS A 172 -28.64 9.13 6.70
N CYS A 173 -29.97 9.02 6.85
CA CYS A 173 -30.62 8.40 8.00
C CYS A 173 -31.89 7.67 7.52
N GLY A 174 -32.02 6.38 7.78
CA GLY A 174 -33.22 5.61 7.49
C GLY A 174 -33.00 4.45 6.50
N ASP A 175 -34.10 3.84 6.10
CA ASP A 175 -34.15 2.64 5.27
C ASP A 175 -34.47 2.91 3.78
N PHE A 176 -34.53 4.19 3.40
CA PHE A 176 -34.81 4.60 2.03
C PHE A 176 -33.78 5.60 1.52
N PHE A 177 -33.12 5.26 0.44
CA PHE A 177 -32.13 6.11 -0.21
C PHE A 177 -32.53 6.48 -1.64
N TYR A 178 -32.39 7.75 -1.96
CA TYR A 178 -32.47 8.28 -3.31
C TYR A 178 -31.46 9.41 -3.49
N PHE A 179 -30.42 9.15 -4.29
CA PHE A 179 -29.23 10.02 -4.38
C PHE A 179 -29.58 11.49 -4.65
N SER A 180 -30.33 11.78 -5.73
CA SER A 180 -30.58 13.18 -6.14
C SER A 180 -31.33 13.96 -5.08
N ALA A 181 -32.22 13.30 -4.32
CA ALA A 181 -32.93 13.96 -3.21
C ALA A 181 -31.97 14.22 -2.04
N ALA A 182 -31.08 13.27 -1.71
CA ALA A 182 -30.08 13.45 -0.66
C ALA A 182 -29.08 14.57 -1.01
N ALA A 183 -28.55 14.58 -2.24
CA ALA A 183 -27.57 15.56 -2.71
C ALA A 183 -28.12 16.99 -2.77
N LEU A 184 -29.39 17.14 -3.16
CA LEU A 184 -30.02 18.46 -3.34
C LEU A 184 -30.68 19.03 -2.07
N LYS A 185 -30.56 18.35 -0.91
CA LYS A 185 -30.95 18.95 0.39
C LYS A 185 -30.14 20.21 0.72
N LYS A 186 -28.89 20.26 0.34
CA LYS A 186 -28.01 21.44 0.47
C LYS A 186 -28.01 22.23 -0.84
N LYS A 187 -27.84 23.55 -0.75
CA LYS A 187 -27.63 24.41 -1.94
C LYS A 187 -26.28 24.05 -2.58
N ARG A 188 -26.30 23.75 -3.89
CA ARG A 188 -25.12 23.33 -4.65
C ARG A 188 -25.08 24.02 -6.02
N LYS A 189 -23.88 24.15 -6.58
CA LYS A 189 -23.69 24.54 -7.98
C LYS A 189 -23.87 23.29 -8.85
N VAL A 190 -24.99 23.22 -9.56
CA VAL A 190 -25.35 22.03 -10.38
C VAL A 190 -25.39 22.42 -11.85
N ALA A 191 -24.96 21.51 -12.72
CA ALA A 191 -25.03 21.68 -14.18
C ALA A 191 -25.63 20.44 -14.86
N ASN A 192 -26.13 20.63 -16.09
CA ASN A 192 -26.45 19.54 -17.01
C ASN A 192 -25.49 19.58 -18.22
N VAL A 193 -25.10 18.40 -18.68
CA VAL A 193 -24.41 18.17 -19.96
C VAL A 193 -25.32 17.28 -20.79
N THR A 194 -25.70 17.73 -21.99
CA THR A 194 -26.53 16.92 -22.91
C THR A 194 -25.64 15.98 -23.72
N TYR A 195 -26.10 14.75 -23.95
CA TYR A 195 -25.41 13.74 -24.74
C TYR A 195 -26.38 12.97 -25.65
N LEU A 196 -25.84 12.36 -26.70
CA LEU A 196 -26.60 11.47 -27.59
C LEU A 196 -26.52 10.04 -27.05
N PRO A 197 -27.62 9.44 -26.56
CA PRO A 197 -27.60 8.09 -26.04
C PRO A 197 -27.37 7.08 -27.18
N GLN A 198 -26.58 6.03 -26.92
CA GLN A 198 -26.49 4.89 -27.82
C GLN A 198 -27.82 4.11 -27.87
N LYS A 199 -28.05 3.33 -28.94
CA LYS A 199 -29.29 2.59 -29.13
C LYS A 199 -29.57 1.65 -27.96
N GLU A 200 -30.81 1.59 -27.50
CA GLU A 200 -31.26 0.72 -26.40
C GLU A 200 -30.98 -0.76 -26.71
N GLN A 201 -30.16 -1.38 -25.86
CA GLN A 201 -29.98 -2.84 -25.86
C GLN A 201 -30.92 -3.55 -24.87
N ARG A 202 -31.54 -2.82 -23.95
CA ARG A 202 -32.50 -3.36 -22.95
C ARG A 202 -33.68 -2.46 -22.75
N SER A 203 -34.88 -3.04 -22.56
CA SER A 203 -36.10 -2.33 -22.14
C SER A 203 -36.02 -1.92 -20.67
N SER A 204 -36.48 -0.71 -20.34
CA SER A 204 -36.52 -0.21 -18.95
C SER A 204 -37.37 -1.11 -18.05
N GLY A 205 -36.78 -1.71 -17.01
CA GLY A 205 -37.43 -2.55 -16.00
C GLY A 205 -38.35 -1.80 -15.01
N TYR A 206 -38.53 -0.47 -15.15
CA TYR A 206 -39.35 0.34 -14.26
C TYR A 206 -40.83 0.35 -14.68
N THR A 207 -41.65 -0.48 -14.01
CA THR A 207 -43.11 -0.46 -14.15
C THR A 207 -43.73 0.83 -13.54
N LEU A 208 -44.92 1.23 -14.00
CA LEU A 208 -45.64 2.38 -13.44
C LEU A 208 -45.81 2.28 -11.91
N LYS A 209 -46.09 1.08 -11.39
CA LYS A 209 -46.24 0.80 -9.94
C LYS A 209 -44.94 1.07 -9.17
N LYS A 210 -43.78 0.67 -9.71
CA LYS A 210 -42.47 0.96 -9.13
C LYS A 210 -42.16 2.47 -9.13
N ARG A 211 -42.55 3.19 -10.19
CA ARG A 211 -42.36 4.66 -10.28
C ARG A 211 -43.18 5.42 -9.25
N ILE A 212 -44.46 5.04 -9.04
CA ILE A 212 -45.33 5.63 -8.01
C ILE A 212 -44.76 5.36 -6.61
N ARG A 213 -44.32 4.12 -6.31
CA ARG A 213 -43.74 3.77 -5.01
C ARG A 213 -42.47 4.56 -4.72
N LEU A 214 -41.61 4.71 -5.72
CA LEU A 214 -40.41 5.52 -5.62
C LEU A 214 -40.72 6.98 -5.31
N PHE A 215 -41.69 7.55 -6.02
CA PHE A 215 -42.18 8.91 -5.82
C PHE A 215 -42.69 9.15 -4.40
N LEU A 216 -43.56 8.28 -3.91
CA LEU A 216 -44.08 8.36 -2.54
C LEU A 216 -42.96 8.23 -1.49
N GLY A 217 -41.98 7.36 -1.74
CA GLY A 217 -40.79 7.22 -0.90
C GLY A 217 -39.96 8.50 -0.83
N ILE A 218 -39.75 9.18 -1.96
CA ILE A 218 -39.00 10.46 -2.00
C ILE A 218 -39.76 11.53 -1.19
N VAL A 219 -41.06 11.69 -1.43
CA VAL A 219 -41.86 12.68 -0.70
C VAL A 219 -41.84 12.42 0.80
N TRP A 220 -42.02 11.15 1.21
CA TRP A 220 -42.09 10.77 2.61
C TRP A 220 -40.77 10.98 3.35
N ASN A 221 -39.65 10.61 2.73
CA ASN A 221 -38.35 10.62 3.42
C ASN A 221 -37.57 11.93 3.27
N TYR A 222 -37.84 12.73 2.23
CA TYR A 222 -37.04 13.93 1.95
C TYR A 222 -37.82 15.25 2.02
N SER A 223 -39.16 15.22 1.93
CA SER A 223 -40.00 16.45 1.94
C SER A 223 -40.77 16.65 3.24
N LEU A 224 -40.93 15.61 4.07
CA LEU A 224 -41.63 15.69 5.35
C LEU A 224 -40.67 15.68 6.54
N PRO A 225 -40.87 16.48 7.60
CA PRO A 225 -39.95 16.60 8.74
C PRO A 225 -39.95 15.39 9.68
N PHE A 226 -40.81 14.39 9.45
CA PHE A 226 -41.04 13.26 10.36
C PHE A 226 -40.48 11.91 9.86
N GLY A 227 -39.37 11.89 9.12
CA GLY A 227 -38.73 10.65 8.69
C GLY A 227 -38.42 9.72 9.87
N ARG A 228 -38.92 8.47 9.86
CA ARG A 228 -38.61 7.45 10.86
C ARG A 228 -37.11 7.13 10.83
N LYS A 229 -36.47 7.19 11.98
CA LYS A 229 -35.15 6.57 12.18
C LYS A 229 -35.36 5.05 12.22
N ASN A 230 -35.18 4.39 11.09
CA ASN A 230 -35.10 2.93 11.06
C ASN A 230 -33.62 2.54 11.15
N THR A 231 -33.33 1.49 11.91
CA THR A 231 -31.95 1.05 12.18
C THR A 231 -31.47 -0.07 11.25
N GLN A 232 -32.28 -0.45 10.24
CA GLN A 232 -31.87 -1.50 9.31
C GLN A 232 -30.89 -0.94 8.26
N PRO A 233 -29.82 -1.68 7.93
CA PRO A 233 -28.87 -1.28 6.91
C PRO A 233 -29.53 -1.26 5.53
N LEU A 234 -29.12 -0.31 4.68
CA LEU A 234 -29.60 -0.18 3.29
C LEU A 234 -29.23 -1.40 2.42
N TYR A 235 -28.12 -2.07 2.75
CA TYR A 235 -27.60 -3.23 2.05
C TYR A 235 -26.72 -4.05 3.00
N GLU A 236 -26.44 -5.27 2.60
CA GLU A 236 -25.43 -6.12 3.24
C GLU A 236 -24.46 -6.65 2.19
N ILE A 237 -23.18 -6.48 2.44
CA ILE A 237 -22.12 -6.99 1.58
C ILE A 237 -21.97 -8.49 1.83
N ASP A 238 -21.83 -9.26 0.74
CA ASP A 238 -21.51 -10.68 0.75
C ASP A 238 -19.99 -10.86 0.62
N GLU A 239 -19.42 -10.27 -0.44
CA GLU A 239 -17.99 -10.39 -0.71
C GLU A 239 -17.42 -9.10 -1.33
N ILE A 240 -16.11 -8.91 -1.20
CA ILE A 240 -15.34 -7.85 -1.87
C ILE A 240 -14.14 -8.50 -2.55
N TYR A 241 -13.81 -8.06 -3.76
CA TYR A 241 -12.66 -8.49 -4.56
C TYR A 241 -11.91 -7.25 -5.11
N PRO A 242 -10.58 -7.26 -5.26
CA PRO A 242 -9.67 -8.36 -4.89
C PRO A 242 -9.50 -8.50 -3.38
N ARG A 243 -9.01 -9.67 -2.96
CA ARG A 243 -8.64 -10.00 -1.57
C ARG A 243 -7.13 -10.14 -1.48
N LEU A 244 -6.50 -9.27 -0.73
CA LEU A 244 -5.06 -9.23 -0.56
C LEU A 244 -4.67 -9.68 0.85
N MET A 245 -3.77 -10.67 0.95
CA MET A 245 -3.15 -11.07 2.21
C MET A 245 -1.84 -10.33 2.39
N VAL A 246 -1.68 -9.69 3.54
CA VAL A 246 -0.45 -9.02 3.94
C VAL A 246 0.18 -9.81 5.09
N LEU A 247 1.44 -10.23 4.90
CA LEU A 247 2.19 -10.95 5.92
C LEU A 247 2.99 -9.95 6.77
N GLY A 248 2.60 -9.84 8.04
CA GLY A 248 3.13 -8.89 9.03
C GLY A 248 2.28 -7.63 9.17
N GLY A 249 2.12 -7.18 10.41
CA GLY A 249 1.25 -6.07 10.80
C GLY A 249 1.93 -5.01 11.67
N SER A 250 3.26 -4.90 11.60
CA SER A 250 4.02 -3.86 12.30
C SER A 250 3.94 -2.51 11.58
N GLN A 251 4.57 -1.47 12.11
CA GLN A 251 4.56 -0.12 11.52
C GLN A 251 5.01 -0.10 10.06
N CYS A 252 6.00 -0.91 9.69
CA CYS A 252 6.50 -0.95 8.32
C CYS A 252 5.53 -1.56 7.29
N GLN A 253 4.47 -2.29 7.72
CA GLN A 253 3.45 -2.83 6.84
C GLN A 253 2.15 -2.00 6.82
N LEU A 254 2.03 -0.96 7.67
CA LEU A 254 0.79 -0.18 7.78
C LEU A 254 0.38 0.44 6.45
N HIS A 255 1.32 1.02 5.72
CA HIS A 255 1.03 1.67 4.44
C HIS A 255 0.44 0.69 3.41
N ALA A 256 0.86 -0.57 3.40
CA ALA A 256 0.28 -1.58 2.52
C ALA A 256 -1.20 -1.83 2.85
N LEU A 257 -1.53 -1.99 4.14
CA LEU A 257 -2.91 -2.19 4.60
C LEU A 257 -3.78 -0.95 4.36
N GLN A 258 -3.26 0.24 4.67
CA GLN A 258 -3.95 1.50 4.44
C GLN A 258 -4.21 1.74 2.94
N ARG A 259 -3.21 1.46 2.09
CA ARG A 259 -3.30 1.60 0.63
C ARG A 259 -4.32 0.60 0.06
N ALA A 260 -4.26 -0.67 0.45
CA ALA A 260 -5.19 -1.69 0.02
C ALA A 260 -6.64 -1.32 0.39
N LYS A 261 -6.86 -0.87 1.62
CA LYS A 261 -8.17 -0.38 2.08
C LYS A 261 -8.66 0.85 1.30
N ALA A 262 -7.77 1.82 1.03
CA ALA A 262 -8.10 3.02 0.25
C ALA A 262 -8.45 2.68 -1.22
N GLN A 263 -7.91 1.58 -1.75
CA GLN A 263 -8.24 1.06 -3.08
C GLN A 263 -9.46 0.10 -3.07
N GLY A 264 -10.15 -0.04 -1.93
CA GLY A 264 -11.35 -0.85 -1.80
C GLY A 264 -11.11 -2.37 -1.81
N MET A 265 -9.89 -2.82 -1.57
CA MET A 265 -9.56 -4.23 -1.44
C MET A 265 -10.03 -4.79 -0.09
N TYR A 266 -10.38 -6.07 -0.05
CA TYR A 266 -10.57 -6.81 1.19
C TYR A 266 -9.21 -7.32 1.68
N THR A 267 -8.84 -6.97 2.90
CA THR A 267 -7.51 -7.22 3.43
C THR A 267 -7.51 -8.30 4.51
N VAL A 268 -6.62 -9.27 4.36
CA VAL A 268 -6.34 -10.33 5.33
C VAL A 268 -4.94 -10.12 5.88
N LEU A 269 -4.84 -9.79 7.17
CA LEU A 269 -3.56 -9.65 7.86
C LEU A 269 -3.18 -10.97 8.54
N ALA A 270 -1.99 -11.48 8.24
CA ALA A 270 -1.38 -12.59 8.98
C ALA A 270 -0.28 -12.05 9.89
N ASP A 271 -0.48 -12.12 11.20
CA ASP A 271 0.50 -11.72 12.20
C ASP A 271 0.22 -12.46 13.51
N TYR A 272 1.24 -13.10 14.10
CA TYR A 272 1.08 -13.84 15.35
C TYR A 272 0.83 -12.95 16.57
N THR A 273 1.13 -11.67 16.48
CA THR A 273 0.91 -10.70 17.56
C THR A 273 -0.58 -10.54 17.80
N LYS A 274 -1.00 -10.58 19.05
CA LYS A 274 -2.42 -10.53 19.42
C LYS A 274 -3.15 -9.26 18.94
N CYS A 275 -2.46 -8.11 18.95
CA CYS A 275 -2.99 -6.81 18.53
C CYS A 275 -1.89 -6.04 17.77
N PRO A 276 -1.53 -6.46 16.55
CA PRO A 276 -0.56 -5.71 15.76
C PRO A 276 -1.14 -4.37 15.31
N ALA A 277 -0.29 -3.38 15.07
CA ALA A 277 -0.71 -2.05 14.63
C ALA A 277 -1.57 -2.10 13.34
N GLY A 278 -1.25 -3.04 12.45
CA GLY A 278 -1.97 -3.27 11.19
C GLY A 278 -3.41 -3.77 11.34
N ALA A 279 -3.77 -4.39 12.49
CA ALA A 279 -5.10 -4.96 12.68
C ALA A 279 -6.22 -3.90 12.60
N ALA A 280 -5.93 -2.64 12.93
CA ALA A 280 -6.90 -1.54 12.81
C ALA A 280 -7.27 -1.20 11.35
N TYR A 281 -6.45 -1.62 10.40
CA TYR A 281 -6.63 -1.33 8.97
C TYR A 281 -7.03 -2.56 8.16
N ALA A 282 -6.86 -3.77 8.72
CA ALA A 282 -7.27 -5.01 8.07
C ALA A 282 -8.77 -5.30 8.28
N ASP A 283 -9.40 -5.95 7.29
CA ASP A 283 -10.77 -6.46 7.42
C ASP A 283 -10.78 -7.73 8.28
N ILE A 284 -9.75 -8.56 8.16
CA ILE A 284 -9.53 -9.77 8.97
C ILE A 284 -8.10 -9.79 9.49
N HIS A 285 -7.94 -10.17 10.76
CA HIS A 285 -6.66 -10.53 11.36
C HIS A 285 -6.66 -12.03 11.69
N GLU A 286 -5.74 -12.77 11.04
CA GLU A 286 -5.44 -14.17 11.35
C GLU A 286 -4.19 -14.19 12.24
N PRO A 287 -4.30 -14.69 13.50
CA PRO A 287 -3.19 -14.69 14.46
C PRO A 287 -2.22 -15.86 14.17
N VAL A 288 -1.62 -15.86 13.00
CA VAL A 288 -0.70 -16.90 12.52
C VAL A 288 0.70 -16.32 12.33
N SER A 289 1.72 -17.14 12.57
CA SER A 289 3.10 -16.73 12.33
C SER A 289 3.38 -16.62 10.83
N THR A 290 3.97 -15.53 10.41
CA THR A 290 4.43 -15.33 9.02
C THR A 290 5.58 -16.28 8.63
N PHE A 291 6.11 -17.05 9.57
CA PHE A 291 7.10 -18.10 9.35
C PHE A 291 6.46 -19.49 9.18
N ASP A 292 5.17 -19.64 9.49
CA ASP A 292 4.40 -20.88 9.35
C ASP A 292 3.65 -20.86 8.02
N ALA A 293 4.28 -21.43 6.98
CA ALA A 293 3.70 -21.44 5.64
C ALA A 293 2.39 -22.24 5.56
N ASP A 294 2.26 -23.33 6.35
CA ASP A 294 1.04 -24.14 6.36
C ASP A 294 -0.13 -23.40 7.01
N ALA A 295 0.10 -22.73 8.13
CA ALA A 295 -0.91 -21.89 8.77
C ALA A 295 -1.31 -20.70 7.87
N CYS A 296 -0.34 -20.03 7.22
CA CYS A 296 -0.61 -18.97 6.25
C CYS A 296 -1.40 -19.51 5.03
N LEU A 297 -1.08 -20.70 4.52
CA LEU A 297 -1.80 -21.35 3.43
C LEU A 297 -3.25 -21.67 3.83
N ALA A 298 -3.46 -22.18 5.05
CA ALA A 298 -4.80 -22.44 5.57
C ALA A 298 -5.63 -21.16 5.68
N ALA A 299 -5.03 -20.06 6.19
CA ALA A 299 -5.66 -18.76 6.28
C ALA A 299 -5.98 -18.19 4.88
N ALA A 300 -5.03 -18.27 3.93
CA ALA A 300 -5.23 -17.83 2.57
C ALA A 300 -6.37 -18.56 1.86
N LYS A 301 -6.47 -19.89 2.01
CA LYS A 301 -7.59 -20.70 1.52
C LYS A 301 -8.92 -20.33 2.16
N LYS A 302 -8.94 -20.19 3.49
CA LYS A 302 -10.12 -19.83 4.27
C LYS A 302 -10.74 -18.52 3.78
N HIS A 303 -9.90 -17.53 3.44
CA HIS A 303 -10.35 -16.20 3.04
C HIS A 303 -10.33 -15.98 1.52
N TRP A 304 -10.08 -17.01 0.71
CA TRP A 304 -10.11 -16.91 -0.76
C TRP A 304 -9.27 -15.75 -1.30
N VAL A 305 -8.05 -15.59 -0.80
CA VAL A 305 -7.15 -14.51 -1.23
C VAL A 305 -6.72 -14.69 -2.69
N GLN A 306 -6.49 -13.59 -3.38
CA GLN A 306 -6.08 -13.54 -4.79
C GLN A 306 -4.66 -13.03 -4.97
N GLY A 307 -4.07 -12.51 -3.91
CA GLY A 307 -2.69 -12.07 -3.89
C GLY A 307 -2.12 -12.06 -2.47
N ILE A 308 -0.80 -12.23 -2.38
CA ILE A 308 -0.08 -12.22 -1.11
C ILE A 308 1.14 -11.32 -1.24
N MET A 309 1.37 -10.49 -0.25
CA MET A 309 2.55 -9.63 -0.20
C MET A 309 3.12 -9.48 1.21
N THR A 310 4.35 -9.03 1.27
CA THR A 310 5.01 -8.56 2.49
C THR A 310 5.93 -7.38 2.17
N MET A 311 6.31 -6.63 3.19
CA MET A 311 7.34 -5.58 3.12
C MET A 311 8.02 -5.41 4.48
N GLY A 312 9.19 -4.82 4.50
CA GLY A 312 9.93 -4.48 5.71
C GLY A 312 10.59 -5.64 6.44
N THR A 313 10.27 -6.90 6.10
CA THR A 313 10.83 -8.11 6.72
C THR A 313 11.14 -9.17 5.67
N ASP A 314 12.22 -9.92 5.84
CA ASP A 314 12.79 -10.80 4.80
C ASP A 314 12.11 -12.17 4.74
N GLN A 315 12.04 -12.85 5.89
CA GLN A 315 11.55 -14.23 5.94
C GLN A 315 10.12 -14.44 5.41
N PRO A 316 9.15 -13.54 5.64
CA PRO A 316 7.81 -13.66 5.08
C PRO A 316 7.76 -13.70 3.54
N VAL A 317 8.83 -13.26 2.85
CA VAL A 317 8.95 -13.37 1.38
C VAL A 317 8.92 -14.84 0.94
N TYR A 318 9.62 -15.72 1.68
CA TYR A 318 9.62 -17.15 1.41
C TYR A 318 8.23 -17.77 1.64
N THR A 319 7.59 -17.42 2.76
CA THR A 319 6.22 -17.87 3.05
C THR A 319 5.24 -17.39 1.98
N ALA A 320 5.33 -16.12 1.55
CA ALA A 320 4.47 -15.57 0.51
C ALA A 320 4.63 -16.36 -0.81
N ALA A 321 5.87 -16.68 -1.21
CA ALA A 321 6.14 -17.44 -2.41
C ALA A 321 5.61 -18.88 -2.33
N LEU A 322 5.82 -19.58 -1.20
CA LEU A 322 5.29 -20.94 -0.97
C LEU A 322 3.78 -21.00 -1.06
N VAL A 323 3.09 -20.09 -0.39
CA VAL A 323 1.62 -20.04 -0.38
C VAL A 323 1.08 -19.67 -1.76
N SER A 324 1.72 -18.71 -2.45
CA SER A 324 1.32 -18.31 -3.80
C SER A 324 1.48 -19.47 -4.79
N GLU A 325 2.59 -20.22 -4.72
CA GLU A 325 2.82 -21.38 -5.57
C GLU A 325 1.80 -22.50 -5.30
N ALA A 326 1.51 -22.79 -4.02
CA ALA A 326 0.51 -23.81 -3.62
C ALA A 326 -0.93 -23.47 -4.05
N LEU A 327 -1.25 -22.18 -4.20
CA LEU A 327 -2.57 -21.69 -4.64
C LEU A 327 -2.61 -21.25 -6.10
N SER A 328 -1.50 -21.37 -6.83
CA SER A 328 -1.35 -20.82 -8.19
C SER A 328 -1.70 -19.33 -8.28
N LEU A 329 -1.33 -18.55 -7.27
CA LEU A 329 -1.49 -17.10 -7.23
C LEU A 329 -0.30 -16.41 -7.91
N PRO A 330 -0.49 -15.18 -8.40
CA PRO A 330 0.61 -14.37 -8.91
C PRO A 330 1.72 -14.18 -7.87
N SER A 331 2.96 -14.26 -8.31
CA SER A 331 4.13 -14.00 -7.49
C SER A 331 5.30 -13.55 -8.38
N CYS A 332 6.09 -12.61 -7.92
CA CYS A 332 7.33 -12.20 -8.60
C CYS A 332 8.49 -13.17 -8.36
N LEU A 333 8.37 -14.08 -7.40
CA LEU A 333 9.38 -15.09 -7.07
C LEU A 333 8.76 -16.49 -7.03
N THR A 334 9.49 -17.48 -7.55
CA THR A 334 9.25 -18.88 -7.20
C THR A 334 9.69 -19.15 -5.76
N ALA A 335 9.17 -20.21 -5.14
CA ALA A 335 9.60 -20.63 -3.80
C ALA A 335 11.13 -20.86 -3.73
N ALA A 336 11.72 -21.44 -4.77
CA ALA A 336 13.16 -21.65 -4.86
C ALA A 336 13.96 -20.33 -4.90
N GLN A 337 13.51 -19.33 -5.66
CA GLN A 337 14.12 -18.01 -5.70
C GLN A 337 13.94 -17.28 -4.35
N ALA A 338 12.76 -17.36 -3.76
CA ALA A 338 12.51 -16.76 -2.46
C ALA A 338 13.41 -17.35 -1.37
N LEU A 339 13.63 -18.67 -1.36
CA LEU A 339 14.58 -19.31 -0.45
C LEU A 339 16.01 -18.80 -0.69
N LEU A 340 16.41 -18.67 -1.96
CA LEU A 340 17.74 -18.21 -2.34
C LEU A 340 18.04 -16.78 -1.85
N VAL A 341 17.04 -15.90 -1.84
CA VAL A 341 17.22 -14.50 -1.44
C VAL A 341 16.92 -14.22 0.04
N THR A 342 16.31 -15.16 0.78
CA THR A 342 15.97 -14.99 2.20
C THR A 342 16.85 -15.80 3.16
N ASN A 343 17.53 -16.83 2.67
CA ASN A 343 18.40 -17.68 3.48
C ASN A 343 19.88 -17.40 3.16
N LYS A 344 20.62 -16.94 4.17
CA LYS A 344 22.03 -16.50 4.02
C LYS A 344 22.95 -17.61 3.48
N LYS A 345 22.71 -18.88 3.83
CA LYS A 345 23.50 -20.02 3.32
C LYS A 345 23.39 -20.13 1.80
N TYR A 346 22.18 -20.22 1.28
CA TYR A 346 21.96 -20.41 -0.16
C TYR A 346 22.38 -19.19 -0.97
N MET A 347 22.14 -17.99 -0.43
CA MET A 347 22.60 -16.75 -1.03
C MET A 347 24.12 -16.70 -1.15
N LYS A 348 24.87 -16.98 -0.06
CA LYS A 348 26.34 -16.97 -0.05
C LYS A 348 26.94 -18.01 -0.98
N ILE A 349 26.37 -19.22 -1.04
CA ILE A 349 26.77 -20.26 -1.98
C ILE A 349 26.64 -19.75 -3.42
N ARG A 350 25.48 -19.18 -3.77
CA ARG A 350 25.23 -18.67 -5.14
C ARG A 350 26.16 -17.52 -5.50
N LEU A 351 26.41 -16.58 -4.59
CA LEU A 351 27.35 -15.46 -4.83
C LEU A 351 28.77 -15.99 -5.06
N ALA A 352 29.23 -16.96 -4.24
CA ALA A 352 30.56 -17.55 -4.37
C ALA A 352 30.74 -18.33 -5.69
N GLU A 353 29.74 -19.16 -6.07
CA GLU A 353 29.77 -19.93 -7.32
C GLU A 353 29.86 -19.05 -8.57
N THR A 354 29.31 -17.82 -8.49
CA THR A 354 29.20 -16.91 -9.62
C THR A 354 30.25 -15.78 -9.59
N GLY A 355 31.13 -15.77 -8.57
CA GLY A 355 32.21 -14.80 -8.43
C GLY A 355 31.76 -13.39 -8.04
N ILE A 356 30.52 -13.23 -7.52
CA ILE A 356 30.06 -11.94 -6.98
C ILE A 356 30.82 -11.65 -5.66
N PRO A 357 31.38 -10.44 -5.50
CA PRO A 357 32.16 -10.09 -4.31
C PRO A 357 31.33 -10.20 -3.02
N THR A 358 31.79 -10.98 -2.07
CA THR A 358 31.25 -11.09 -0.71
C THR A 358 32.39 -11.29 0.28
N VAL A 359 32.15 -11.02 1.56
CA VAL A 359 33.18 -11.28 2.60
C VAL A 359 33.48 -12.76 2.70
N PRO A 360 34.72 -13.16 3.05
CA PRO A 360 35.05 -14.56 3.32
C PRO A 360 34.15 -15.14 4.41
N TRP A 361 33.64 -16.36 4.20
CA TRP A 361 32.64 -16.95 5.08
C TRP A 361 32.77 -18.48 5.17
N MET A 362 32.18 -19.07 6.20
CA MET A 362 31.93 -20.51 6.34
C MET A 362 30.65 -20.78 7.14
N LEU A 363 30.14 -21.99 7.04
CA LEU A 363 29.11 -22.49 7.93
C LEU A 363 29.73 -23.15 9.14
N ILE A 364 29.15 -22.91 10.31
CA ILE A 364 29.57 -23.53 11.57
C ILE A 364 28.37 -24.15 12.27
N ASN A 365 28.61 -25.19 13.04
CA ASN A 365 27.63 -25.88 13.87
C ASN A 365 28.28 -26.36 15.18
N LYS A 366 27.55 -27.07 16.02
CA LYS A 366 28.04 -27.56 17.32
C LYS A 366 29.26 -28.48 17.26
N ASP A 367 29.56 -29.08 16.12
CA ASP A 367 30.69 -29.98 15.93
C ASP A 367 31.93 -29.22 15.40
N THR A 368 31.80 -27.93 15.09
CA THR A 368 32.88 -27.07 14.58
C THR A 368 33.94 -26.84 15.64
N THR A 369 35.22 -26.99 15.26
CA THR A 369 36.38 -26.81 16.13
C THR A 369 36.97 -25.41 16.01
N GLU A 370 37.78 -24.98 17.02
CA GLU A 370 38.51 -23.70 16.92
C GLU A 370 39.49 -23.66 15.74
N GLU A 371 40.11 -24.80 15.39
CA GLU A 371 41.02 -24.87 14.24
C GLU A 371 40.31 -24.64 12.91
N GLU A 372 39.02 -25.01 12.82
CA GLU A 372 38.23 -24.72 11.65
C GLU A 372 37.84 -23.25 11.59
N VAL A 373 37.43 -22.65 12.71
CA VAL A 373 37.13 -21.22 12.82
C VAL A 373 38.34 -20.38 12.40
N LYS A 374 39.56 -20.76 12.80
CA LYS A 374 40.81 -20.07 12.46
C LYS A 374 41.17 -20.09 10.96
N LYS A 375 40.44 -20.82 10.12
CA LYS A 375 40.56 -20.69 8.65
C LYS A 375 40.12 -19.32 8.14
N LEU A 376 39.26 -18.62 8.89
CA LEU A 376 38.93 -17.21 8.69
C LEU A 376 39.78 -16.32 9.60
N ARG A 377 39.89 -15.05 9.22
CA ARG A 377 40.69 -14.05 9.98
C ARG A 377 39.78 -13.28 10.95
N PRO A 378 40.21 -13.07 12.20
CA PRO A 378 39.49 -12.22 13.14
C PRO A 378 39.58 -10.72 12.75
N PRO A 379 38.70 -9.85 13.20
CA PRO A 379 37.49 -10.19 13.99
C PRO A 379 36.45 -10.97 13.16
N TYR A 380 35.63 -11.75 13.85
CA TYR A 380 34.58 -12.58 13.24
C TYR A 380 33.20 -11.96 13.42
N VAL A 381 32.28 -12.30 12.53
CA VAL A 381 30.84 -12.03 12.68
C VAL A 381 30.08 -13.34 12.56
N ILE A 382 29.38 -13.72 13.63
CA ILE A 382 28.48 -14.87 13.62
C ILE A 382 27.03 -14.40 13.42
N LYS A 383 26.26 -15.10 12.55
CA LYS A 383 24.89 -14.74 12.20
C LYS A 383 24.00 -15.97 12.08
N PRO A 384 22.72 -15.93 12.53
CA PRO A 384 21.73 -16.94 12.18
C PRO A 384 21.47 -16.94 10.67
N LEU A 385 21.13 -18.08 10.07
CA LEU A 385 20.89 -18.21 8.63
C LEU A 385 19.57 -17.57 8.18
N ASP A 386 18.55 -17.59 9.04
CA ASP A 386 17.15 -17.27 8.72
C ASP A 386 16.50 -16.31 9.74
N SER A 387 17.31 -15.53 10.46
CA SER A 387 16.85 -14.47 11.37
C SER A 387 16.87 -13.09 10.71
N GLN A 388 16.10 -12.17 11.28
CA GLN A 388 15.99 -10.77 10.87
C GLN A 388 16.06 -9.83 12.07
N GLY A 389 16.28 -8.52 11.81
CA GLY A 389 16.29 -7.49 12.85
C GLY A 389 17.52 -7.53 13.76
N GLN A 390 18.66 -8.02 13.26
CA GLN A 390 19.96 -8.12 13.93
C GLN A 390 19.97 -8.97 15.21
N ARG A 391 19.02 -9.92 15.34
CA ARG A 391 18.95 -10.84 16.48
C ARG A 391 19.97 -11.97 16.32
N GLY A 392 20.74 -12.25 17.36
CA GLY A 392 21.73 -13.32 17.38
C GLY A 392 22.98 -13.04 16.51
N ILE A 393 23.29 -11.77 16.22
CA ILE A 393 24.47 -11.35 15.47
C ILE A 393 25.49 -10.77 16.45
N PHE A 394 26.72 -11.29 16.41
CA PHE A 394 27.81 -10.85 17.29
C PHE A 394 29.10 -10.64 16.51
N LYS A 395 29.84 -9.58 16.89
CA LYS A 395 31.24 -9.38 16.46
C LYS A 395 32.18 -9.89 17.58
N LEU A 396 33.10 -10.75 17.24
CA LEU A 396 33.90 -11.52 18.19
C LEU A 396 35.37 -11.53 17.74
N ASP A 397 36.28 -11.44 18.69
CA ASP A 397 37.71 -11.27 18.39
C ASP A 397 38.47 -12.61 18.36
N THR A 398 37.93 -13.66 18.95
CA THR A 398 38.61 -14.97 19.06
C THR A 398 37.71 -16.13 18.63
N ALA A 399 38.34 -17.22 18.17
CA ALA A 399 37.65 -18.44 17.80
C ALA A 399 36.91 -19.10 18.99
N ALA A 400 37.46 -18.98 20.19
CA ALA A 400 36.83 -19.47 21.41
C ALA A 400 35.50 -18.71 21.72
N GLU A 401 35.50 -17.39 21.56
CA GLU A 401 34.29 -16.57 21.69
C GLU A 401 33.25 -16.95 20.65
N VAL A 402 33.64 -17.25 19.41
CA VAL A 402 32.71 -17.70 18.35
C VAL A 402 31.96 -18.96 18.79
N LEU A 403 32.70 -19.97 19.29
CA LEU A 403 32.09 -21.22 19.75
C LEU A 403 31.22 -21.01 21.00
N ALA A 404 31.62 -20.11 21.91
CA ALA A 404 30.85 -19.78 23.10
C ALA A 404 29.50 -19.07 22.77
N HIS A 405 29.43 -18.29 21.67
CA HIS A 405 28.19 -17.57 21.26
C HIS A 405 27.34 -18.37 20.26
N LEU A 406 27.81 -19.54 19.80
CA LEU A 406 27.10 -20.31 18.77
C LEU A 406 25.67 -20.71 19.22
N GLU A 407 25.53 -21.24 20.45
CA GLU A 407 24.22 -21.65 20.99
C GLU A 407 23.24 -20.46 21.05
N GLN A 408 23.72 -19.32 21.56
CA GLN A 408 22.92 -18.08 21.60
C GLN A 408 22.52 -17.59 20.20
N THR A 409 23.38 -17.73 19.20
CA THR A 409 23.05 -17.41 17.81
C THR A 409 22.00 -18.35 17.26
N LEU A 410 22.11 -19.66 17.55
CA LEU A 410 21.17 -20.67 17.05
C LEU A 410 19.78 -20.57 17.68
N GLU A 411 19.63 -19.98 18.88
CA GLU A 411 18.31 -19.69 19.46
C GLU A 411 17.41 -18.83 18.55
N PHE A 412 18.03 -18.02 17.68
CA PHE A 412 17.32 -17.17 16.72
C PHE A 412 17.21 -17.80 15.32
N SER A 413 17.61 -19.04 15.15
CA SER A 413 17.58 -19.78 13.89
C SER A 413 16.65 -21.00 13.98
N ARG A 414 16.15 -21.44 12.83
CA ARG A 414 15.46 -22.73 12.67
C ARG A 414 16.38 -23.79 12.09
N CYS A 415 17.64 -23.41 11.85
CA CYS A 415 18.69 -24.26 11.33
C CYS A 415 19.67 -24.63 12.45
N GLU A 416 20.31 -25.77 12.32
CA GLU A 416 21.38 -26.23 13.24
C GLU A 416 22.76 -25.65 12.87
N GLU A 417 22.80 -24.76 11.87
CA GLU A 417 24.02 -24.10 11.38
C GLU A 417 23.90 -22.60 11.52
N ALA A 418 25.02 -21.93 11.69
CA ALA A 418 25.17 -20.47 11.64
C ALA A 418 26.18 -20.07 10.55
N LEU A 419 26.04 -18.85 10.05
CA LEU A 419 27.01 -18.22 9.16
C LEU A 419 28.11 -17.55 10.00
N LEU A 420 29.36 -17.87 9.71
CA LEU A 420 30.53 -17.18 10.22
C LEU A 420 31.22 -16.42 9.09
N GLU A 421 31.53 -15.14 9.30
CA GLU A 421 32.16 -14.25 8.33
C GLU A 421 33.40 -13.58 8.95
N GLU A 422 34.36 -13.19 8.12
CA GLU A 422 35.37 -12.21 8.53
C GLU A 422 34.68 -10.85 8.70
N PHE A 423 35.01 -10.10 9.75
CA PHE A 423 34.50 -8.73 9.88
C PHE A 423 35.12 -7.85 8.80
N TYR A 424 34.28 -7.25 7.99
CA TYR A 424 34.68 -6.30 6.97
C TYR A 424 34.42 -4.88 7.47
N GLU A 425 35.48 -4.12 7.73
CA GLU A 425 35.39 -2.73 8.15
C GLU A 425 34.85 -1.90 6.99
N ASN A 426 33.72 -1.23 7.19
CA ASN A 426 32.92 -0.70 6.08
C ASN A 426 31.97 0.44 6.45
N ASP A 427 31.55 1.18 5.41
CA ASP A 427 30.30 1.92 5.39
C ASP A 427 29.20 1.02 4.78
N GLU A 428 28.02 0.96 5.39
CA GLU A 428 26.90 0.22 4.86
C GLU A 428 26.08 1.04 3.88
N MET A 429 25.70 0.44 2.76
CA MET A 429 24.83 1.05 1.75
C MET A 429 23.64 0.13 1.46
N THR A 430 22.54 0.73 1.03
CA THR A 430 21.39 0.01 0.51
C THR A 430 21.03 0.51 -0.88
N VAL A 431 20.85 -0.42 -1.81
CA VAL A 431 20.32 -0.18 -3.15
C VAL A 431 18.90 -0.66 -3.18
N SER A 432 17.95 0.25 -3.45
CA SER A 432 16.55 -0.11 -3.65
C SER A 432 16.15 0.13 -5.11
N GLY A 433 15.39 -0.80 -5.67
CA GLY A 433 15.02 -0.75 -7.07
C GLY A 433 13.78 -1.59 -7.40
N TYR A 434 13.50 -1.64 -8.69
CA TYR A 434 12.47 -2.49 -9.26
C TYR A 434 13.04 -3.26 -10.45
N ILE A 435 12.74 -4.54 -10.54
CA ILE A 435 13.15 -5.40 -11.64
C ILE A 435 11.96 -5.57 -12.58
N SER A 436 12.17 -5.35 -13.87
CA SER A 436 11.18 -5.68 -14.90
C SER A 436 11.85 -6.39 -16.06
N LYS A 437 11.32 -7.57 -16.41
CA LYS A 437 11.83 -8.45 -17.47
C LYS A 437 13.34 -8.72 -17.34
N GLY A 438 13.79 -8.93 -16.09
CA GLY A 438 15.20 -9.20 -15.77
C GLY A 438 16.13 -7.98 -15.81
N LYS A 439 15.61 -6.78 -16.06
CA LYS A 439 16.37 -5.52 -16.02
C LYS A 439 16.10 -4.79 -14.70
N LEU A 440 17.17 -4.37 -14.03
CA LEU A 440 17.11 -3.60 -12.81
C LEU A 440 16.98 -2.10 -13.11
N ILE A 441 16.02 -1.46 -12.45
CA ILE A 441 15.89 -0.01 -12.33
C ILE A 441 16.30 0.36 -10.92
N ILE A 442 17.45 1.00 -10.73
CA ILE A 442 17.91 1.47 -9.43
C ILE A 442 17.17 2.79 -9.11
N LEU A 443 16.33 2.76 -8.08
CA LEU A 443 15.51 3.90 -7.67
C LEU A 443 16.19 4.74 -6.58
N SER A 444 16.99 4.11 -5.71
CA SER A 444 17.78 4.83 -4.70
C SER A 444 19.03 4.06 -4.28
N VAL A 445 20.07 4.82 -3.90
CA VAL A 445 21.27 4.34 -3.20
C VAL A 445 21.43 5.20 -1.95
N VAL A 446 21.32 4.58 -0.78
CA VAL A 446 21.30 5.28 0.51
C VAL A 446 22.43 4.77 1.41
N ASP A 447 22.93 5.63 2.30
CA ASP A 447 23.74 5.18 3.42
C ASP A 447 22.83 4.54 4.46
N ARG A 448 23.22 3.39 4.97
CA ARG A 448 22.56 2.73 6.08
C ARG A 448 23.37 3.00 7.34
N LEU A 449 22.87 3.92 8.16
CA LEU A 449 23.51 4.36 9.39
C LEU A 449 23.29 3.29 10.48
N VAL A 450 24.36 2.90 11.15
CA VAL A 450 24.31 1.87 12.18
C VAL A 450 24.73 2.44 13.55
N TYR A 451 24.14 1.87 14.60
CA TYR A 451 24.49 2.21 15.97
C TYR A 451 25.93 1.70 16.27
N PRO A 452 26.80 2.58 16.79
CA PRO A 452 28.20 2.22 17.04
C PRO A 452 28.34 1.42 18.34
N ASP A 453 27.87 0.17 18.37
CA ASP A 453 28.03 -0.75 19.49
C ASP A 453 29.15 -1.76 19.20
N PRO A 454 30.06 -2.03 20.15
CA PRO A 454 31.16 -2.93 19.93
C PRO A 454 30.74 -4.41 19.82
N VAL A 455 29.60 -4.79 20.36
CA VAL A 455 29.12 -6.18 20.43
C VAL A 455 27.90 -6.38 19.51
N HIS A 456 26.90 -5.52 19.61
CA HIS A 456 25.64 -5.59 18.84
C HIS A 456 25.76 -4.80 17.55
N ILE A 457 26.37 -5.38 16.55
CA ILE A 457 26.63 -4.71 15.27
C ILE A 457 25.42 -4.70 14.33
N GLY A 458 25.37 -3.69 13.46
CA GLY A 458 24.42 -3.61 12.36
C GLY A 458 23.03 -3.10 12.74
N VAL A 459 22.79 -2.63 13.99
CA VAL A 459 21.50 -2.02 14.37
C VAL A 459 21.31 -0.72 13.60
N CYS A 460 20.34 -0.72 12.68
CA CYS A 460 20.07 0.43 11.83
C CYS A 460 19.38 1.56 12.61
N ILE A 461 19.99 2.74 12.62
CA ILE A 461 19.47 3.97 13.23
C ILE A 461 18.94 4.97 12.21
N GLY A 462 19.14 4.72 10.91
CA GLY A 462 18.61 5.58 9.87
C GLY A 462 19.12 5.27 8.48
N HIS A 463 18.48 5.87 7.50
CA HIS A 463 18.93 5.92 6.12
C HIS A 463 19.12 7.36 5.68
N ARG A 464 20.12 7.60 4.84
CA ARG A 464 20.35 8.91 4.23
C ARG A 464 20.52 8.78 2.72
N TYR A 465 19.73 9.54 1.98
CA TYR A 465 19.84 9.69 0.53
C TYR A 465 20.32 11.11 0.17
N PRO A 466 21.19 11.26 -0.82
CA PRO A 466 21.94 10.20 -1.51
C PRO A 466 23.08 9.64 -0.63
N SER A 467 23.52 8.44 -0.94
CA SER A 467 24.70 7.85 -0.31
C SER A 467 25.95 8.73 -0.54
N VAL A 468 26.85 8.79 0.43
CA VAL A 468 28.16 9.46 0.27
C VAL A 468 29.02 8.78 -0.80
N HIS A 469 28.73 7.51 -1.10
CA HIS A 469 29.40 6.71 -2.13
C HIS A 469 28.69 6.75 -3.50
N ILE A 470 27.74 7.64 -3.69
CA ILE A 470 26.97 7.75 -4.96
C ILE A 470 27.86 8.01 -6.17
N GLY A 471 29.07 8.58 -5.98
CA GLY A 471 30.08 8.74 -7.02
C GLY A 471 30.60 7.42 -7.63
N GLU A 472 30.40 6.29 -6.94
CA GLU A 472 30.72 4.94 -7.44
C GLU A 472 29.49 4.25 -8.08
N TYR A 473 28.51 5.01 -8.52
CA TYR A 473 27.21 4.51 -9.03
C TYR A 473 27.38 3.40 -10.08
N GLU A 474 28.30 3.52 -11.02
CA GLU A 474 28.49 2.51 -12.06
C GLU A 474 28.99 1.17 -11.51
N THR A 475 29.84 1.19 -10.49
CA THR A 475 30.28 -0.03 -9.79
C THR A 475 29.11 -0.66 -9.03
N ILE A 476 28.35 0.18 -8.29
CA ILE A 476 27.15 -0.25 -7.55
C ILE A 476 26.11 -0.86 -8.51
N ARG A 477 25.89 -0.21 -9.66
CA ARG A 477 24.97 -0.69 -10.70
C ARG A 477 25.40 -2.04 -11.25
N THR A 478 26.67 -2.18 -11.64
CA THR A 478 27.20 -3.42 -12.20
C THR A 478 27.04 -4.59 -11.22
N ILE A 479 27.41 -4.40 -9.95
CA ILE A 479 27.25 -5.43 -8.92
C ILE A 479 25.76 -5.79 -8.76
N SER A 480 24.88 -4.79 -8.72
CA SER A 480 23.45 -5.00 -8.53
C SER A 480 22.80 -5.74 -9.72
N GLU A 481 23.14 -5.37 -10.96
CA GLU A 481 22.69 -6.05 -12.18
C GLU A 481 23.21 -7.49 -12.24
N ASP A 482 24.46 -7.73 -11.85
CA ASP A 482 25.02 -9.07 -11.76
C ASP A 482 24.28 -9.93 -10.72
N VAL A 483 23.96 -9.37 -9.55
CA VAL A 483 23.14 -10.06 -8.54
C VAL A 483 21.78 -10.43 -9.10
N VAL A 484 21.06 -9.52 -9.78
CA VAL A 484 19.77 -9.81 -10.44
C VAL A 484 19.90 -10.98 -11.41
N ARG A 485 20.93 -10.96 -12.24
CA ARG A 485 21.22 -11.98 -13.27
C ARG A 485 21.50 -13.35 -12.64
N VAL A 486 22.41 -13.44 -11.65
CA VAL A 486 22.82 -14.72 -11.07
C VAL A 486 21.76 -15.33 -10.15
N MET A 487 20.90 -14.51 -9.55
CA MET A 487 19.74 -14.96 -8.78
C MET A 487 18.54 -15.30 -9.67
N GLY A 488 18.60 -15.00 -10.98
CA GLY A 488 17.55 -15.30 -11.95
C GLY A 488 16.28 -14.49 -11.78
N LEU A 489 16.37 -13.29 -11.19
CA LEU A 489 15.22 -12.44 -10.87
C LEU A 489 14.67 -11.80 -12.14
N GLN A 490 13.35 -11.85 -12.32
CA GLN A 490 12.70 -11.36 -13.53
C GLN A 490 11.79 -10.16 -13.29
N GLU A 491 11.10 -10.11 -12.13
CA GLU A 491 10.11 -9.09 -11.83
C GLU A 491 10.11 -8.81 -10.32
N GLY A 492 9.71 -7.60 -9.93
CA GLY A 492 9.44 -7.27 -8.53
C GLY A 492 10.43 -6.33 -7.87
N PRO A 493 10.22 -6.03 -6.57
CA PRO A 493 11.09 -5.13 -5.80
C PRO A 493 12.46 -5.74 -5.55
N PHE A 494 13.46 -4.87 -5.51
CA PHE A 494 14.86 -5.21 -5.26
C PHE A 494 15.40 -4.39 -4.10
N TYR A 495 16.06 -5.06 -3.14
CA TYR A 495 16.67 -4.45 -1.98
C TYR A 495 18.00 -5.16 -1.70
N LEU A 496 19.12 -4.49 -1.93
CA LEU A 496 20.44 -5.04 -1.79
C LEU A 496 21.26 -4.25 -0.77
N GLN A 497 21.82 -4.92 0.22
CA GLN A 497 22.76 -4.33 1.16
C GLN A 497 24.21 -4.57 0.70
N LEU A 498 24.98 -3.51 0.63
CA LEU A 498 26.36 -3.48 0.22
C LEU A 498 27.24 -2.96 1.36
N LEU A 499 28.46 -3.48 1.44
CA LEU A 499 29.49 -3.01 2.36
C LEU A 499 30.61 -2.39 1.54
N LYS A 500 30.93 -1.11 1.78
CA LYS A 500 32.05 -0.41 1.15
C LYS A 500 33.19 -0.28 2.13
N GLY A 501 34.29 -0.99 1.86
CA GLY A 501 35.52 -0.91 2.66
C GLY A 501 36.75 -0.65 1.80
N LYS A 502 37.95 -0.80 2.40
CA LYS A 502 39.23 -0.56 1.73
C LYS A 502 39.44 -1.41 0.48
N ASN A 503 38.91 -2.64 0.49
CA ASN A 503 39.05 -3.60 -0.60
C ASN A 503 37.94 -3.55 -1.64
N GLY A 504 37.12 -2.48 -1.61
CA GLY A 504 36.03 -2.26 -2.57
C GLY A 504 34.65 -2.49 -1.99
N ILE A 505 33.67 -2.74 -2.88
CA ILE A 505 32.29 -2.97 -2.53
C ILE A 505 31.98 -4.47 -2.57
N VAL A 506 31.34 -5.00 -1.53
CA VAL A 506 30.94 -6.40 -1.44
C VAL A 506 29.47 -6.53 -1.08
N VAL A 507 28.84 -7.63 -1.50
CA VAL A 507 27.46 -7.95 -1.19
C VAL A 507 27.34 -8.52 0.21
N ASN A 508 26.49 -7.92 1.04
CA ASN A 508 26.15 -8.41 2.37
C ASN A 508 24.88 -9.27 2.35
N GLU A 509 23.75 -8.67 1.94
CA GLU A 509 22.44 -9.32 1.98
C GLU A 509 21.55 -8.82 0.84
N LEU A 510 20.71 -9.71 0.31
CA LEU A 510 19.71 -9.41 -0.71
C LEU A 510 18.32 -9.72 -0.14
N ALA A 511 17.34 -8.90 -0.50
CA ALA A 511 15.94 -9.18 -0.30
C ALA A 511 15.13 -8.70 -1.52
N CYS A 512 14.06 -9.42 -1.84
CA CYS A 512 13.15 -9.05 -2.95
C CYS A 512 11.83 -8.54 -2.37
N ARG A 513 11.93 -7.46 -1.62
CA ARG A 513 10.80 -6.76 -0.97
C ARG A 513 11.12 -5.28 -0.77
N ILE A 514 10.13 -4.48 -0.47
CA ILE A 514 10.34 -3.10 -0.01
C ILE A 514 11.08 -3.14 1.33
N GLY A 515 12.06 -2.28 1.52
CA GLY A 515 12.85 -2.19 2.74
C GLY A 515 12.04 -1.82 3.98
N GLY A 516 12.68 -1.95 5.15
CA GLY A 516 12.07 -1.62 6.44
C GLY A 516 12.37 -0.20 6.93
N ALA A 517 12.92 0.64 6.06
CA ALA A 517 13.21 2.04 6.32
C ALA A 517 12.32 2.98 5.47
N PHE A 518 11.06 2.58 5.26
CA PHE A 518 10.02 3.39 4.62
C PHE A 518 10.34 3.80 3.17
N GLU A 519 10.91 2.88 2.40
CA GLU A 519 11.21 3.06 0.98
C GLU A 519 9.94 3.25 0.14
N ASP A 520 8.80 2.76 0.61
CA ASP A 520 7.47 3.01 0.07
C ASP A 520 7.01 4.47 0.17
N VAL A 521 7.63 5.26 1.07
CA VAL A 521 7.42 6.71 1.22
C VAL A 521 8.52 7.48 0.50
N THR A 522 9.79 7.10 0.69
CA THR A 522 10.93 7.86 0.18
C THR A 522 11.09 7.75 -1.32
N ILE A 523 10.94 6.56 -1.91
CA ILE A 523 11.14 6.33 -3.35
C ILE A 523 10.12 7.10 -4.21
N PRO A 524 8.81 7.08 -3.94
CA PRO A 524 7.86 7.89 -4.71
C PRO A 524 8.17 9.39 -4.68
N TRP A 525 8.62 9.91 -3.53
CA TRP A 525 8.99 11.31 -3.42
C TRP A 525 10.27 11.65 -4.21
N LEU A 526 11.27 10.76 -4.18
CA LEU A 526 12.53 10.94 -4.89
C LEU A 526 12.35 10.85 -6.40
N THR A 527 11.58 9.86 -6.86
CA THR A 527 11.62 9.39 -8.26
C THR A 527 10.29 9.55 -9.00
N GLY A 528 9.17 9.64 -8.29
CA GLY A 528 7.82 9.53 -8.85
C GLY A 528 7.35 8.08 -9.05
N PHE A 529 8.21 7.06 -8.85
CA PHE A 529 7.84 5.65 -8.98
C PHE A 529 7.15 5.15 -7.71
N ASP A 530 5.88 4.78 -7.79
CA ASP A 530 5.14 4.22 -6.64
C ASP A 530 5.49 2.74 -6.46
N LEU A 531 6.53 2.49 -5.67
CA LEU A 531 7.05 1.14 -5.43
C LEU A 531 6.04 0.25 -4.70
N LEU A 532 5.24 0.80 -3.80
CA LEU A 532 4.21 0.04 -3.07
C LEU A 532 3.08 -0.39 -4.02
N ASP A 533 2.60 0.50 -4.88
CA ASP A 533 1.60 0.18 -5.89
C ASP A 533 2.11 -0.90 -6.86
N ALA A 534 3.37 -0.81 -7.29
CA ALA A 534 4.01 -1.82 -8.14
C ALA A 534 4.04 -3.21 -7.48
N VAL A 535 4.37 -3.29 -6.18
CA VAL A 535 4.37 -4.57 -5.43
C VAL A 535 2.95 -5.12 -5.25
N MET A 536 1.96 -4.27 -4.98
CA MET A 536 0.56 -4.68 -4.88
C MET A 536 0.02 -5.19 -6.22
N LYS A 537 0.36 -4.52 -7.33
CA LYS A 537 0.04 -4.98 -8.68
C LYS A 537 0.62 -6.36 -8.96
N ASN A 538 1.90 -6.57 -8.68
CA ASN A 538 2.53 -7.88 -8.83
C ASN A 538 1.83 -8.97 -8.03
N ALA A 539 1.50 -8.69 -6.77
CA ALA A 539 0.81 -9.64 -5.90
C ALA A 539 -0.58 -10.04 -6.44
N LEU A 540 -1.22 -9.17 -7.24
CA LEU A 540 -2.52 -9.42 -7.87
C LEU A 540 -2.42 -9.84 -9.35
N GLY A 541 -1.20 -10.00 -9.89
CA GLY A 541 -0.97 -10.41 -11.28
C GLY A 541 -1.24 -9.30 -12.31
N HIS A 542 -1.22 -8.05 -11.88
CA HIS A 542 -1.39 -6.92 -12.78
C HIS A 542 -0.04 -6.43 -13.32
N PRO A 543 0.02 -5.95 -14.57
CA PRO A 543 1.25 -5.42 -15.14
C PRO A 543 1.69 -4.15 -14.42
N VAL A 544 2.99 -3.99 -14.26
CA VAL A 544 3.60 -2.76 -13.73
C VAL A 544 4.15 -1.95 -14.90
N ASP A 545 3.75 -0.70 -14.99
CA ASP A 545 4.28 0.21 -15.99
C ASP A 545 5.60 0.82 -15.51
N VAL A 546 6.67 0.50 -16.22
CA VAL A 546 8.02 1.05 -15.98
C VAL A 546 8.45 1.99 -17.10
N SER A 547 7.55 2.35 -18.02
CA SER A 547 7.84 3.31 -19.08
C SER A 547 8.25 4.65 -18.48
N GLY A 548 9.32 5.24 -19.00
CA GLY A 548 9.90 6.45 -18.44
C GLY A 548 11.00 6.22 -17.37
N TYR A 549 11.17 5.00 -16.86
CA TYR A 549 12.23 4.66 -15.89
C TYR A 549 13.36 3.83 -16.49
N GLU A 550 13.30 3.45 -17.76
CA GLU A 550 14.28 2.58 -18.45
C GLU A 550 15.70 3.15 -18.43
N ASN A 551 15.82 4.47 -18.43
CA ASN A 551 17.10 5.21 -18.35
C ASN A 551 17.18 6.07 -17.08
N PHE A 552 16.39 5.78 -16.07
CA PHE A 552 16.40 6.54 -14.82
C PHE A 552 17.73 6.38 -14.09
N ARG A 553 18.23 7.50 -13.55
CA ARG A 553 19.48 7.56 -12.79
C ARG A 553 19.22 8.27 -11.47
N CYS A 554 19.32 7.55 -10.37
CA CYS A 554 19.11 8.12 -9.05
C CYS A 554 20.28 9.02 -8.57
N ASP A 555 21.45 8.94 -9.21
CA ASP A 555 22.61 9.76 -8.89
C ASP A 555 22.55 11.21 -9.42
N GLN A 556 21.43 11.61 -10.07
CA GLN A 556 21.26 12.91 -10.75
C GLN A 556 20.21 13.80 -10.05
N THR A 557 19.84 13.56 -8.81
CA THR A 557 18.85 14.37 -8.10
C THR A 557 19.49 15.23 -7.01
N GLU A 558 18.93 16.43 -6.82
CA GLU A 558 19.33 17.38 -5.75
C GLU A 558 18.52 17.18 -4.45
N LYS A 559 17.52 16.29 -4.47
CA LYS A 559 16.70 16.00 -3.29
C LYS A 559 17.50 15.21 -2.25
N GLU A 560 17.33 15.51 -0.98
CA GLU A 560 17.85 14.73 0.14
C GLU A 560 16.72 14.21 1.02
N VAL A 561 16.85 12.97 1.49
CA VAL A 561 15.94 12.34 2.46
C VAL A 561 16.75 11.73 3.58
N ALA A 562 16.31 11.95 4.80
CA ALA A 562 16.79 11.28 5.98
C ALA A 562 15.64 10.50 6.63
N VAL A 563 15.81 9.17 6.73
CA VAL A 563 14.94 8.34 7.56
C VAL A 563 15.59 8.23 8.93
N GLN A 564 14.92 8.70 9.95
CA GLN A 564 15.32 8.56 11.35
C GLN A 564 14.62 7.33 11.92
N LEU A 565 15.38 6.32 12.36
CA LEU A 565 14.88 5.20 13.13
C LEU A 565 15.18 5.50 14.59
N MET A 566 14.17 5.98 15.30
CA MET A 566 14.34 6.57 16.62
C MET A 566 14.44 5.50 17.72
N PHE A 567 15.29 5.79 18.71
CA PHE A 567 15.47 4.97 19.91
C PHE A 567 15.41 5.87 21.15
N CYS A 568 15.10 5.26 22.30
CA CYS A 568 15.06 5.93 23.59
C CYS A 568 15.89 5.20 24.63
N GLU A 569 16.26 5.90 25.69
CA GLU A 569 16.74 5.29 26.93
C GLU A 569 15.69 4.29 27.46
N PRO A 570 16.12 3.18 28.09
CA PRO A 570 15.19 2.22 28.69
C PRO A 570 14.34 2.88 29.80
N GLY A 571 13.07 2.48 29.86
CA GLY A 571 12.18 3.00 30.90
C GLY A 571 10.72 3.09 30.44
N GLU A 572 9.83 3.49 31.36
CA GLU A 572 8.42 3.69 31.08
C GLU A 572 8.14 5.07 30.50
N ILE A 573 7.40 5.15 29.40
CA ILE A 573 6.99 6.40 28.76
C ILE A 573 5.81 6.99 29.55
N ALA A 574 6.00 8.18 30.12
CA ALA A 574 4.92 8.93 30.77
C ALA A 574 4.21 9.88 29.80
N THR A 575 4.97 10.59 28.96
CA THR A 575 4.42 11.51 27.95
C THR A 575 5.22 11.45 26.66
N LEU A 576 4.55 11.66 25.54
CA LEU A 576 5.20 11.79 24.24
C LEU A 576 4.50 12.85 23.37
N THR A 577 5.24 13.46 22.44
CA THR A 577 4.68 14.41 21.48
C THR A 577 3.67 13.69 20.57
N GLU A 578 2.48 14.29 20.40
CA GLU A 578 1.48 13.76 19.47
C GLU A 578 2.03 13.71 18.03
N ARG A 579 1.80 12.58 17.35
CA ARG A 579 2.26 12.36 15.97
C ARG A 579 1.82 13.48 15.02
N GLU A 580 0.57 13.95 15.18
CA GLU A 580 -0.06 14.99 14.37
C GLU A 580 0.65 16.34 14.48
N GLU A 581 1.32 16.62 15.60
CA GLU A 581 2.12 17.84 15.78
C GLU A 581 3.42 17.79 14.96
N LEU A 582 4.04 16.63 14.86
CA LEU A 582 5.24 16.42 14.05
C LEU A 582 4.92 16.46 12.54
N LEU A 583 3.77 15.92 12.14
CA LEU A 583 3.32 15.96 10.74
C LEU A 583 2.92 17.37 10.25
N LYS A 584 2.79 18.35 11.14
CA LYS A 584 2.62 19.77 10.74
C LYS A 584 3.91 20.41 10.24
N LEU A 585 5.07 19.81 10.51
CA LEU A 585 6.34 20.28 10.00
C LEU A 585 6.40 20.00 8.49
N PRO A 586 6.63 21.01 7.64
CA PRO A 586 6.47 20.88 6.18
C PRO A 586 7.48 19.94 5.52
N PHE A 587 8.54 19.61 6.22
CA PHE A 587 9.60 18.70 5.78
C PHE A 587 9.45 17.27 6.32
N VAL A 588 8.45 16.98 7.16
CA VAL A 588 8.14 15.65 7.67
C VAL A 588 7.09 15.01 6.76
N MET A 589 7.49 13.99 6.03
CA MET A 589 6.59 13.25 5.13
C MET A 589 5.78 12.21 5.87
N ASP A 590 6.41 11.53 6.82
CA ASP A 590 5.81 10.50 7.64
C ASP A 590 6.55 10.40 8.98
N CYS A 591 5.84 10.01 10.00
CA CYS A 591 6.41 9.60 11.28
C CYS A 591 5.45 8.66 12.02
N GLY A 592 5.98 7.88 12.96
CA GLY A 592 5.16 6.95 13.74
C GLY A 592 5.92 6.36 14.92
N TYR A 593 5.17 5.78 15.85
CA TYR A 593 5.68 5.21 17.09
C TYR A 593 5.35 3.73 17.19
N ASN A 594 6.30 2.92 17.66
CA ASN A 594 6.10 1.50 18.00
C ASN A 594 5.60 1.33 19.43
N PHE A 595 5.81 2.34 20.28
CA PHE A 595 5.43 2.37 21.69
C PHE A 595 4.50 3.55 21.94
N ARG A 596 3.76 3.49 23.03
CA ARG A 596 2.79 4.51 23.47
C ARG A 596 3.01 4.86 24.94
N GLU A 597 2.35 5.86 25.44
CA GLU A 597 2.31 6.17 26.87
C GLU A 597 1.94 4.94 27.69
N GLY A 598 2.63 4.72 28.80
CA GLY A 598 2.55 3.54 29.66
C GLY A 598 3.32 2.31 29.14
N SER A 599 3.97 2.39 27.96
CA SER A 599 4.85 1.30 27.49
C SER A 599 6.23 1.38 28.12
N VAL A 600 6.86 0.22 28.35
CA VAL A 600 8.25 0.11 28.80
C VAL A 600 9.15 -0.14 27.60
N ILE A 601 10.11 0.76 27.37
CA ILE A 601 11.13 0.62 26.33
C ILE A 601 12.26 -0.27 26.85
N PRO A 602 12.66 -1.32 26.10
CA PRO A 602 13.78 -2.19 26.47
C PRO A 602 15.14 -1.52 26.15
N SER A 603 16.24 -2.12 26.61
CA SER A 603 17.59 -1.74 26.22
C SER A 603 17.82 -1.89 24.71
N LEU A 604 18.70 -1.05 24.16
CA LEU A 604 19.04 -1.05 22.74
C LEU A 604 20.04 -2.16 22.42
N GLU A 605 19.53 -3.36 22.15
CA GLU A 605 20.34 -4.52 21.74
C GLU A 605 20.12 -4.90 20.27
N ASN A 606 18.95 -4.61 19.72
CA ASN A 606 18.57 -4.94 18.35
C ASN A 606 17.41 -4.05 17.89
N ALA A 607 16.93 -4.28 16.66
CA ALA A 607 15.88 -3.46 16.05
C ALA A 607 14.50 -3.50 16.75
N THR A 608 14.27 -4.44 17.70
CA THR A 608 12.99 -4.50 18.43
C THR A 608 12.83 -3.37 19.46
N ALA A 609 13.94 -2.75 19.89
CA ALA A 609 13.93 -1.57 20.76
C ALA A 609 13.61 -0.26 20.03
N ARG A 610 13.39 -0.29 18.71
CA ARG A 610 13.06 0.91 17.92
C ARG A 610 11.79 1.57 18.44
N PHE A 611 11.94 2.79 18.97
CA PHE A 611 10.83 3.58 19.49
C PHE A 611 9.87 4.02 18.38
N GLY A 612 10.41 4.46 17.24
CA GLY A 612 9.61 4.95 16.14
C GLY A 612 10.45 5.31 14.92
N HIS A 613 9.83 6.05 14.01
CA HIS A 613 10.50 6.53 12.79
C HIS A 613 10.04 7.95 12.43
N ALA A 614 10.84 8.63 11.61
CA ALA A 614 10.46 9.83 10.89
C ALA A 614 11.14 9.85 9.51
N VAL A 615 10.41 10.28 8.49
CA VAL A 615 10.91 10.52 7.12
C VAL A 615 10.97 12.03 6.92
N ILE A 616 12.20 12.55 6.83
CA ILE A 616 12.50 13.98 6.76
C ILE A 616 13.09 14.29 5.40
N THR A 617 12.60 15.32 4.73
CA THR A 617 13.03 15.74 3.39
C THR A 617 13.74 17.10 3.45
N GLY A 618 14.57 17.35 2.45
CA GLY A 618 15.28 18.63 2.30
C GLY A 618 16.13 18.68 1.05
N THR A 619 17.01 19.67 1.04
CA THR A 619 18.13 19.78 0.13
C THR A 619 19.42 19.58 0.91
N LYS A 620 20.55 19.57 0.23
CA LYS A 620 21.87 19.48 0.85
C LYS A 620 22.11 20.57 1.93
N GLU A 621 21.51 21.74 1.75
CA GLU A 621 21.64 22.88 2.65
C GLU A 621 20.70 22.78 3.85
N THR A 622 19.52 22.21 3.70
CA THR A 622 18.43 22.28 4.69
C THR A 622 18.20 20.99 5.48
N ILE A 623 18.66 19.85 5.00
CA ILE A 623 18.34 18.55 5.61
C ILE A 623 18.81 18.42 7.06
N ALA A 624 20.00 18.95 7.38
CA ALA A 624 20.53 18.89 8.74
C ALA A 624 19.70 19.76 9.70
N GLU A 625 19.37 20.99 9.30
CA GLU A 625 18.51 21.89 10.06
C GLU A 625 17.10 21.29 10.27
N ASN A 626 16.53 20.67 9.24
CA ASN A 626 15.22 20.01 9.32
C ASN A 626 15.21 18.84 10.33
N ILE A 627 16.30 18.08 10.40
CA ILE A 627 16.46 17.01 11.39
C ILE A 627 16.52 17.62 12.81
N ASP A 628 17.30 18.67 13.01
CA ASP A 628 17.43 19.34 14.30
C ASP A 628 16.08 19.90 14.77
N LEU A 629 15.36 20.62 13.90
CA LEU A 629 14.02 21.14 14.17
C LEU A 629 13.01 20.03 14.51
N PHE A 630 13.10 18.87 13.86
CA PHE A 630 12.29 17.71 14.20
C PHE A 630 12.56 17.23 15.63
N TYR A 631 13.84 17.04 16.00
CA TYR A 631 14.20 16.58 17.34
C TYR A 631 13.99 17.66 18.43
N GLU A 632 13.98 18.93 18.11
CA GLU A 632 13.57 20.01 19.03
C GLU A 632 12.06 19.94 19.35
N LYS A 633 11.24 19.50 18.37
CA LYS A 633 9.80 19.39 18.53
C LYS A 633 9.39 18.07 19.19
N LEU A 634 10.16 17.00 18.99
CA LEU A 634 9.92 15.68 19.58
C LEU A 634 10.35 15.66 21.05
N SER A 635 9.46 15.24 21.94
CA SER A 635 9.76 14.99 23.35
C SER A 635 9.14 13.67 23.78
N VAL A 636 9.92 12.83 24.44
CA VAL A 636 9.52 11.56 25.05
C VAL A 636 10.03 11.52 26.46
N LYS A 637 9.16 11.61 27.46
CA LYS A 637 9.58 11.70 28.86
C LYS A 637 9.15 10.49 29.68
N ASN A 638 10.02 10.10 30.62
CA ASN A 638 9.70 9.09 31.61
C ASN A 638 8.84 9.65 32.75
N THR A 639 8.48 8.79 33.71
CA THR A 639 7.68 9.13 34.90
C THR A 639 8.33 10.17 35.82
N GLU A 640 9.64 10.40 35.70
CA GLU A 640 10.40 11.44 36.44
C GLU A 640 10.48 12.76 35.65
N GLY A 641 9.91 12.83 34.45
CA GLY A 641 9.95 14.00 33.57
C GLY A 641 11.27 14.16 32.79
N LYS A 642 12.16 13.15 32.82
CA LYS A 642 13.43 13.15 32.09
C LYS A 642 13.19 12.79 30.63
N GLU A 643 13.85 13.51 29.71
CA GLU A 643 13.85 13.19 28.28
C GLU A 643 14.53 11.85 28.01
N MET A 644 13.88 10.99 27.21
CA MET A 644 14.35 9.63 26.91
C MET A 644 14.90 9.49 25.48
N ILE A 645 14.59 10.42 24.57
CA ILE A 645 14.95 10.26 23.16
C ILE A 645 16.49 10.30 22.97
N LEU A 646 17.02 9.34 22.24
CA LEU A 646 18.44 9.28 21.87
C LEU A 646 18.62 9.98 20.52
N ARG A 647 19.45 11.02 20.48
CA ARG A 647 19.88 11.67 19.23
C ARG A 647 21.10 10.92 18.69
N LEU A 648 20.84 9.88 17.90
CA LEU A 648 21.86 9.00 17.34
C LEU A 648 22.35 9.43 15.95
N TYR A 649 21.69 10.42 15.35
CA TYR A 649 22.07 10.91 14.03
C TYR A 649 23.32 11.80 14.15
N PRO A 650 24.36 11.58 13.31
CA PRO A 650 25.59 12.36 13.37
C PRO A 650 25.33 13.83 12.98
N GLU A 651 25.78 14.77 13.82
CA GLU A 651 25.62 16.22 13.65
C GLU A 651 26.31 16.78 12.39
N LYS A 652 27.31 16.07 11.84
CA LYS A 652 28.03 16.46 10.63
C LYS A 652 28.15 15.29 9.66
N LYS A 653 28.26 15.61 8.35
CA LYS A 653 28.70 14.70 7.28
C LYS A 653 30.15 14.24 7.49
N GLU A 654 30.56 13.90 8.70
CA GLU A 654 31.82 13.24 8.92
C GLU A 654 31.67 11.81 8.39
N ARG A 655 32.36 11.57 7.31
CA ARG A 655 32.50 10.27 6.68
C ARG A 655 32.86 9.26 7.76
N TYR A 656 32.06 8.24 7.94
CA TYR A 656 32.52 7.01 8.59
C TYR A 656 33.45 6.29 7.60
N ILE A 657 34.53 6.99 7.15
CA ILE A 657 35.60 6.37 6.42
C ILE A 657 36.56 5.88 7.50
N VAL A 658 36.49 4.61 7.77
CA VAL A 658 37.61 3.94 8.38
C VAL A 658 38.71 3.80 7.33
#